data_06f67a3100f25f6649cadf59a94e0ec1
#
_entry.id   06f67a3100f25f6649cadf59a94e0ec1
#
_cell.length_a   1.000
_cell.length_b   1.000
_cell.length_c   1.000
_cell.angle_alpha   90.00
_cell.angle_beta   90.00
_cell.angle_gamma   90.00
#
_symmetry.space_group_name_H-M   'P 1'
#
loop_
_entity.id
_entity.type
_entity.pdbx_description
1 polymer ?
#
loop_
_entity_poly.entity_id
_entity_poly.type
_entity_poly.pdbx_seq_one_letter_code
_entity_poly.pdbx_strand_id
1 'polypeptide(L)'
;MDHLSIDLETFSSVPIQKAGAQKYIQSPDFEILLFAYSLNGAEPVCCDFAQGETLPKWVAEALLDPQCLKHAYNAPFEWDCLSRYMGRQLPPAQWRCTMFHGLYAGYTAGLDATGRALGLPEDKRKLNTGKALIRYFCVPCAPSKANGGRTRNYPHHAPERWELFKEYNRQDVTTEMEIERRLSAVPVPDFVQKEWETDLIINSRGVAIDMGMVEGALELGATVRNTLTTEAVKISGLSNPNSVKQLASWLESETGEEINGLRKDTVAKMLARDDNSPEVQRMLEIRQELGKTSTKKYDAIEQAVCRDGRVRGLLQFYGANRTGRWAGRLVQVQNLPRTYTEPLELARDLVKGRKLDALKCIYGSVPDTLSQLIRTAFIAAPGNVLIDADFSAIEARVISWLAGEEWRLEVFRTHGKIYEASASQMFGVPIDLIKKSNPEYALRQKGKVAELALGYQGSTGALINMGALDMGIPEEDLPDIVSRWRDANKRIRDLWYKVDAAAVQVITQGGSVGVSSIILAHEWDATQGTDYMTITLPSGRKLFYNAPQIGVNQWGNPSISYMGMDQTTKKWKRIETYGGKLVENCVQAIARDCLAQAIEHLEAAGLPVIFHIHDEVVIDIRPFADNEAMLAKTVEIMSRPVPWAPGLPLGADGWVGKFFKKD
;
A
#
# COMPACT_ATOMS: atom_id res chain seq x y z
N MET A 1 -21.28 -0.21 -28.33
CA MET A 1 -21.26 0.17 -26.90
C MET A 1 -20.72 1.57 -26.86
N ASP A 2 -21.44 2.49 -26.22
CA ASP A 2 -21.01 3.88 -26.12
C ASP A 2 -19.96 4.07 -25.03
N HIS A 3 -19.09 5.05 -25.21
CA HIS A 3 -18.00 5.40 -24.28
C HIS A 3 -18.17 6.86 -23.84
N LEU A 4 -18.31 7.09 -22.55
CA LEU A 4 -18.47 8.40 -21.94
C LEU A 4 -17.24 8.70 -21.06
N SER A 5 -16.33 9.53 -21.56
CA SER A 5 -15.19 10.03 -20.78
C SER A 5 -15.62 11.22 -19.92
N ILE A 6 -15.18 11.24 -18.65
CA ILE A 6 -15.69 12.18 -17.64
C ILE A 6 -14.52 12.72 -16.79
N ASP A 7 -14.62 13.99 -16.40
CA ASP A 7 -13.80 14.62 -15.36
C ASP A 7 -14.62 15.60 -14.54
N LEU A 8 -14.42 15.63 -13.23
CA LEU A 8 -15.17 16.47 -12.30
C LEU A 8 -14.27 17.44 -11.55
N GLU A 9 -14.72 18.68 -11.42
CA GLU A 9 -14.16 19.62 -10.47
C GLU A 9 -15.16 19.90 -9.35
N THR A 10 -14.70 19.78 -8.10
CA THR A 10 -15.59 19.77 -6.92
C THR A 10 -15.10 20.70 -5.83
N PHE A 11 -16.00 21.11 -4.95
CA PHE A 11 -15.68 21.87 -3.73
C PHE A 11 -16.14 21.10 -2.49
N SER A 12 -15.36 21.18 -1.43
CA SER A 12 -15.74 20.83 -0.05
C SER A 12 -14.82 21.52 0.95
N SER A 13 -15.34 21.87 2.14
CA SER A 13 -14.51 22.35 3.25
C SER A 13 -13.65 21.25 3.89
N VAL A 14 -13.94 19.99 3.59
CA VAL A 14 -13.17 18.83 4.08
C VAL A 14 -11.93 18.60 3.22
N PRO A 15 -10.71 18.55 3.79
CA PRO A 15 -9.48 18.34 3.01
C PRO A 15 -9.35 16.90 2.54
N ILE A 16 -9.59 16.65 1.24
CA ILE A 16 -9.63 15.32 0.63
C ILE A 16 -8.36 14.47 0.88
N GLN A 17 -7.16 15.09 0.89
CA GLN A 17 -5.90 14.38 1.09
C GLN A 17 -5.78 13.74 2.48
N LYS A 18 -6.48 14.29 3.48
CA LYS A 18 -6.48 13.80 4.86
C LYS A 18 -7.69 12.94 5.19
N ALA A 19 -8.84 13.34 4.68
CA ALA A 19 -10.13 12.74 5.02
C ALA A 19 -10.55 11.61 4.07
N GLY A 20 -9.99 11.56 2.86
CA GLY A 20 -10.41 10.66 1.79
C GLY A 20 -11.66 11.12 1.05
N ALA A 21 -11.90 10.54 -0.13
CA ALA A 21 -13.00 10.91 -1.01
C ALA A 21 -14.37 10.76 -0.33
N GLN A 22 -14.61 9.65 0.37
CA GLN A 22 -15.90 9.35 0.98
C GLN A 22 -16.32 10.39 2.05
N LYS A 23 -15.41 10.79 2.94
CA LYS A 23 -15.71 11.85 3.92
C LYS A 23 -15.83 13.22 3.25
N TYR A 24 -15.00 13.48 2.24
CA TYR A 24 -15.03 14.70 1.43
C TYR A 24 -16.40 14.91 0.79
N ILE A 25 -16.94 13.89 0.12
CA ILE A 25 -18.24 13.97 -0.54
C ILE A 25 -19.42 13.98 0.44
N GLN A 26 -19.26 13.48 1.67
CA GLN A 26 -20.29 13.53 2.72
C GLN A 26 -20.39 14.90 3.40
N SER A 27 -19.50 15.84 3.11
CA SER A 27 -19.59 17.20 3.65
C SER A 27 -20.92 17.85 3.26
N PRO A 28 -21.54 18.65 4.16
CA PRO A 28 -22.77 19.38 3.86
C PRO A 28 -22.62 20.37 2.72
N ASP A 29 -21.41 20.90 2.53
CA ASP A 29 -21.06 21.89 1.53
C ASP A 29 -20.37 21.30 0.30
N PHE A 30 -20.39 19.96 0.16
CA PHE A 30 -19.91 19.30 -1.04
C PHE A 30 -20.75 19.71 -2.26
N GLU A 31 -20.07 20.11 -3.32
CA GLU A 31 -20.67 20.56 -4.57
C GLU A 31 -19.82 20.12 -5.76
N ILE A 32 -20.44 19.62 -6.80
CA ILE A 32 -19.83 19.48 -8.12
C ILE A 32 -19.88 20.85 -8.78
N LEU A 33 -18.73 21.42 -9.11
CA LEU A 33 -18.61 22.73 -9.72
C LEU A 33 -18.68 22.67 -11.24
N LEU A 34 -17.87 21.77 -11.82
CA LEU A 34 -17.76 21.55 -13.26
C LEU A 34 -17.87 20.06 -13.56
N PHE A 35 -18.53 19.74 -14.65
CA PHE A 35 -18.67 18.39 -15.20
C PHE A 35 -18.28 18.43 -16.67
N ALA A 36 -17.04 17.97 -16.99
CA ALA A 36 -16.63 17.79 -18.37
C ALA A 36 -16.90 16.37 -18.83
N TYR A 37 -17.34 16.23 -20.09
CA TYR A 37 -17.60 14.93 -20.69
C TYR A 37 -17.35 14.92 -22.21
N SER A 38 -17.07 13.73 -22.73
CA SER A 38 -17.01 13.44 -24.16
C SER A 38 -17.70 12.11 -24.45
N LEU A 39 -18.56 12.07 -25.44
CA LEU A 39 -19.18 10.84 -25.93
C LEU A 39 -18.44 10.35 -27.16
N ASN A 40 -17.98 9.11 -27.14
CA ASN A 40 -17.33 8.40 -28.26
C ASN A 40 -16.16 9.19 -28.88
N GLY A 41 -15.40 9.91 -28.05
CA GLY A 41 -14.24 10.69 -28.50
C GLY A 41 -14.56 12.01 -29.19
N ALA A 42 -15.81 12.52 -29.07
CA ALA A 42 -16.17 13.86 -29.52
C ALA A 42 -15.43 14.95 -28.72
N GLU A 43 -15.46 16.18 -29.21
CA GLU A 43 -14.89 17.34 -28.49
C GLU A 43 -15.49 17.46 -27.08
N PRO A 44 -14.68 17.58 -26.01
CA PRO A 44 -15.19 17.66 -24.64
C PRO A 44 -16.06 18.89 -24.39
N VAL A 45 -17.20 18.67 -23.77
CA VAL A 45 -18.14 19.71 -23.32
C VAL A 45 -18.07 19.82 -21.80
N CYS A 46 -18.10 21.03 -21.25
CA CYS A 46 -18.14 21.29 -19.83
C CYS A 46 -19.48 21.89 -19.42
N CYS A 47 -20.18 21.28 -18.46
CA CYS A 47 -21.36 21.83 -17.79
C CYS A 47 -20.93 22.58 -16.54
N ASP A 48 -21.36 23.83 -16.43
CA ASP A 48 -21.03 24.74 -15.32
C ASP A 48 -22.12 24.71 -14.24
N PHE A 49 -22.06 23.73 -13.34
CA PHE A 49 -23.05 23.56 -12.27
C PHE A 49 -23.02 24.74 -11.28
N ALA A 50 -21.81 25.31 -11.05
CA ALA A 50 -21.67 26.43 -10.14
C ALA A 50 -22.37 27.71 -10.59
N GLN A 51 -22.71 27.80 -11.88
CA GLN A 51 -23.49 28.89 -12.49
C GLN A 51 -24.91 28.46 -12.88
N GLY A 52 -25.37 27.27 -12.43
CA GLY A 52 -26.75 26.81 -12.58
C GLY A 52 -27.02 26.00 -13.84
N GLU A 53 -26.03 25.61 -14.63
CA GLU A 53 -26.23 24.64 -15.70
C GLU A 53 -26.57 23.26 -15.12
N THR A 54 -27.24 22.44 -15.89
CA THR A 54 -27.61 21.07 -15.53
C THR A 54 -27.13 20.10 -16.61
N LEU A 55 -26.94 18.84 -16.23
CA LEU A 55 -26.60 17.81 -17.20
C LEU A 55 -27.69 17.71 -18.29
N PRO A 56 -27.29 17.63 -19.56
CA PRO A 56 -28.23 17.23 -20.63
C PRO A 56 -28.87 15.89 -20.26
N LYS A 57 -30.19 15.77 -20.56
CA LYS A 57 -30.93 14.57 -20.16
C LYS A 57 -30.29 13.27 -20.67
N TRP A 58 -29.79 13.28 -21.90
CA TRP A 58 -29.12 12.10 -22.46
C TRP A 58 -27.81 11.73 -21.72
N VAL A 59 -27.07 12.70 -21.16
CA VAL A 59 -25.86 12.40 -20.33
C VAL A 59 -26.27 11.73 -19.03
N ALA A 60 -27.33 12.24 -18.38
CA ALA A 60 -27.86 11.61 -17.17
C ALA A 60 -28.40 10.19 -17.46
N GLU A 61 -29.01 9.95 -18.60
CA GLU A 61 -29.40 8.62 -19.06
C GLU A 61 -28.22 7.72 -19.35
N ALA A 62 -27.17 8.22 -20.02
CA ALA A 62 -25.95 7.48 -20.32
C ALA A 62 -25.19 7.06 -19.03
N LEU A 63 -25.20 7.89 -17.97
CA LEU A 63 -24.63 7.51 -16.67
C LEU A 63 -25.28 6.26 -16.07
N LEU A 64 -26.53 6.02 -16.39
CA LEU A 64 -27.35 4.92 -15.89
C LEU A 64 -27.43 3.73 -16.86
N ASP A 65 -27.10 3.95 -18.12
CA ASP A 65 -27.21 2.94 -19.19
C ASP A 65 -26.10 1.86 -18.99
N PRO A 66 -26.50 0.57 -18.86
CA PRO A 66 -25.55 -0.53 -18.78
C PRO A 66 -24.77 -0.77 -20.08
N GLN A 67 -25.22 -0.24 -21.22
CA GLN A 67 -24.56 -0.33 -22.51
C GLN A 67 -23.56 0.81 -22.76
N CYS A 68 -23.47 1.80 -21.86
CA CYS A 68 -22.52 2.89 -21.92
C CYS A 68 -21.38 2.66 -20.91
N LEU A 69 -20.13 2.59 -21.37
CA LEU A 69 -18.96 2.55 -20.49
C LEU A 69 -18.53 3.96 -20.09
N LYS A 70 -18.29 4.16 -18.81
CA LYS A 70 -17.83 5.42 -18.24
C LYS A 70 -16.31 5.33 -18.02
N HIS A 71 -15.58 6.28 -18.55
CA HIS A 71 -14.13 6.40 -18.39
C HIS A 71 -13.80 7.63 -17.58
N ALA A 72 -12.88 7.50 -16.64
CA ALA A 72 -12.29 8.63 -15.92
C ALA A 72 -10.86 8.31 -15.52
N TYR A 73 -10.02 9.34 -15.38
CA TYR A 73 -8.61 9.08 -15.02
C TYR A 73 -8.47 8.45 -13.64
N ASN A 74 -9.22 8.90 -12.65
CA ASN A 74 -9.27 8.32 -11.31
C ASN A 74 -10.71 7.92 -10.98
N ALA A 75 -11.27 7.04 -11.77
CA ALA A 75 -12.68 6.67 -11.79
C ALA A 75 -13.33 6.39 -10.41
N PRO A 76 -12.65 5.88 -9.37
CA PRO A 76 -13.24 5.77 -8.05
C PRO A 76 -13.79 7.09 -7.49
N PHE A 77 -13.13 8.21 -7.79
CA PHE A 77 -13.58 9.53 -7.33
C PHE A 77 -14.86 9.99 -8.07
N GLU A 78 -14.88 9.89 -9.39
CA GLU A 78 -16.06 10.22 -10.21
C GLU A 78 -17.22 9.29 -9.88
N TRP A 79 -16.97 8.01 -9.70
CA TRP A 79 -17.96 7.02 -9.31
C TRP A 79 -18.63 7.36 -7.97
N ASP A 80 -17.85 7.74 -6.95
CA ASP A 80 -18.34 8.16 -5.65
C ASP A 80 -19.16 9.47 -5.74
N CYS A 81 -18.63 10.49 -6.41
CA CYS A 81 -19.27 11.78 -6.58
C CYS A 81 -20.61 11.66 -7.33
N LEU A 82 -20.62 10.92 -8.43
CA LEU A 82 -21.80 10.75 -9.27
C LEU A 82 -22.81 9.79 -8.63
N SER A 83 -22.39 8.77 -7.88
CA SER A 83 -23.29 7.96 -7.08
C SER A 83 -24.06 8.81 -6.07
N ARG A 84 -23.39 9.76 -5.40
CA ARG A 84 -24.04 10.72 -4.51
C ARG A 84 -24.97 11.67 -5.26
N TYR A 85 -24.52 12.24 -6.38
CA TYR A 85 -25.33 13.16 -7.20
C TYR A 85 -26.61 12.49 -7.70
N MET A 86 -26.53 11.24 -8.16
CA MET A 86 -27.66 10.45 -8.64
C MET A 86 -28.51 9.86 -7.50
N GLY A 87 -28.11 10.03 -6.22
CA GLY A 87 -28.83 9.50 -5.05
C GLY A 87 -28.85 7.97 -4.95
N ARG A 88 -28.00 7.26 -5.72
CA ARG A 88 -27.85 5.81 -5.71
C ARG A 88 -26.44 5.39 -6.11
N GLN A 89 -25.99 4.26 -5.60
CA GLN A 89 -24.72 3.67 -6.01
C GLN A 89 -24.78 3.23 -7.47
N LEU A 90 -23.88 3.72 -8.29
CA LEU A 90 -23.75 3.33 -9.70
C LEU A 90 -23.10 1.95 -9.80
N PRO A 91 -23.48 1.09 -10.78
CA PRO A 91 -22.86 -0.22 -10.97
C PRO A 91 -21.36 -0.09 -11.34
N PRO A 92 -20.43 -0.73 -10.61
CA PRO A 92 -18.98 -0.63 -10.89
C PRO A 92 -18.60 -1.18 -12.27
N ALA A 93 -19.31 -2.23 -12.75
CA ALA A 93 -18.99 -2.93 -14.00
C ALA A 93 -19.02 -2.02 -15.26
N GLN A 94 -19.70 -0.87 -15.17
CA GLN A 94 -19.78 0.11 -16.26
C GLN A 94 -18.63 1.11 -16.26
N TRP A 95 -17.69 1.02 -15.32
CA TRP A 95 -16.60 1.99 -15.15
C TRP A 95 -15.26 1.43 -15.59
N ARG A 96 -14.44 2.30 -16.16
CA ARG A 96 -13.05 2.04 -16.52
C ARG A 96 -12.19 3.15 -15.94
N CYS A 97 -11.08 2.76 -15.32
CA CYS A 97 -10.15 3.70 -14.67
C CYS A 97 -8.87 3.78 -15.46
N THR A 98 -8.64 4.87 -16.18
CA THR A 98 -7.45 5.07 -17.01
C THR A 98 -6.17 5.17 -16.16
N MET A 99 -6.25 5.68 -14.92
CA MET A 99 -5.12 5.62 -13.98
C MET A 99 -4.73 4.17 -13.66
N PHE A 100 -5.71 3.31 -13.38
CA PHE A 100 -5.45 1.89 -13.12
C PHE A 100 -4.87 1.22 -14.38
N HIS A 101 -5.43 1.48 -15.57
CA HIS A 101 -4.91 0.98 -16.83
C HIS A 101 -3.42 1.36 -17.03
N GLY A 102 -3.07 2.63 -16.77
CA GLY A 102 -1.68 3.08 -16.80
C GLY A 102 -0.77 2.37 -15.78
N LEU A 103 -1.26 2.16 -14.55
CA LEU A 103 -0.52 1.40 -13.52
C LEU A 103 -0.31 -0.06 -13.92
N TYR A 104 -1.32 -0.71 -14.53
CA TYR A 104 -1.23 -2.05 -15.07
C TYR A 104 -0.14 -2.15 -16.14
N ALA A 105 -0.06 -1.18 -17.05
CA ALA A 105 0.98 -1.09 -18.08
C ALA A 105 2.35 -0.58 -17.57
N GLY A 106 2.53 -0.49 -16.24
CA GLY A 106 3.81 -0.13 -15.62
C GLY A 106 4.10 1.37 -15.51
N TYR A 107 3.14 2.26 -15.85
CA TYR A 107 3.29 3.72 -15.76
C TYR A 107 3.02 4.26 -14.35
N THR A 108 2.81 5.56 -14.25
CA THR A 108 2.63 6.31 -12.99
C THR A 108 1.15 6.51 -12.66
N ALA A 109 0.85 6.98 -11.44
CA ALA A 109 -0.53 7.24 -11.02
C ALA A 109 -1.03 8.67 -11.33
N GLY A 110 -0.19 9.59 -11.81
CA GLY A 110 -0.59 10.98 -12.04
C GLY A 110 -0.91 11.26 -13.49
N LEU A 111 -2.05 11.90 -13.82
CA LEU A 111 -2.48 12.22 -15.20
C LEU A 111 -1.37 12.90 -16.02
N ASP A 112 -0.81 14.01 -15.54
CA ASP A 112 0.32 14.70 -16.20
C ASP A 112 1.57 13.83 -16.31
N ALA A 113 1.94 13.13 -15.25
CA ALA A 113 3.12 12.29 -15.23
C ALA A 113 2.99 11.08 -16.19
N THR A 114 1.82 10.48 -16.28
CA THR A 114 1.51 9.39 -17.21
C THR A 114 1.51 9.88 -18.65
N GLY A 115 0.88 11.03 -18.91
CA GLY A 115 0.91 11.65 -20.24
C GLY A 115 2.32 11.96 -20.73
N ARG A 116 3.18 12.48 -19.85
CA ARG A 116 4.61 12.70 -20.17
C ARG A 116 5.37 11.40 -20.39
N ALA A 117 5.14 10.38 -19.57
CA ALA A 117 5.79 9.08 -19.70
C ALA A 117 5.40 8.37 -21.01
N LEU A 118 4.16 8.55 -21.47
CA LEU A 118 3.66 8.08 -22.77
C LEU A 118 4.08 8.97 -23.95
N GLY A 119 4.76 10.10 -23.72
CA GLY A 119 5.20 10.99 -24.78
C GLY A 119 4.07 11.76 -25.49
N LEU A 120 2.99 12.10 -24.76
CA LEU A 120 1.90 12.89 -25.34
C LEU A 120 2.41 14.23 -25.85
N PRO A 121 1.91 14.74 -27.00
CA PRO A 121 2.22 16.08 -27.47
C PRO A 121 1.68 17.14 -26.51
N GLU A 122 2.25 18.35 -26.54
CA GLU A 122 2.02 19.37 -25.51
C GLU A 122 0.55 19.83 -25.44
N ASP A 123 -0.11 19.94 -26.60
CA ASP A 123 -1.53 20.28 -26.72
C ASP A 123 -2.50 19.21 -26.18
N LYS A 124 -2.02 17.99 -25.97
CA LYS A 124 -2.78 16.87 -25.37
C LYS A 124 -2.41 16.60 -23.90
N ARG A 125 -1.54 17.42 -23.30
CA ARG A 125 -1.15 17.30 -21.91
C ARG A 125 -2.03 18.15 -20.99
N LYS A 126 -2.04 17.75 -19.72
CA LYS A 126 -2.67 18.50 -18.64
C LYS A 126 -2.10 19.93 -18.53
N LEU A 127 -2.96 20.93 -18.37
CA LEU A 127 -2.56 22.32 -18.21
C LEU A 127 -1.83 22.57 -16.89
N ASN A 128 -0.72 23.29 -16.93
CA ASN A 128 0.10 23.58 -15.74
C ASN A 128 -0.60 24.52 -14.73
N THR A 129 -1.60 25.28 -15.16
CA THR A 129 -2.35 26.24 -14.34
C THR A 129 -3.30 25.57 -13.33
N GLY A 130 -3.64 24.29 -13.52
CA GLY A 130 -4.67 23.56 -12.76
C GLY A 130 -4.51 23.61 -11.25
N LYS A 131 -3.28 23.43 -10.72
CA LYS A 131 -3.06 23.48 -9.26
C LYS A 131 -3.48 24.81 -8.62
N ALA A 132 -3.25 25.93 -9.32
CA ALA A 132 -3.62 27.24 -8.82
C ALA A 132 -5.14 27.47 -8.89
N LEU A 133 -5.79 26.95 -9.94
CA LEU A 133 -7.24 27.02 -10.13
C LEU A 133 -7.98 26.15 -9.12
N ILE A 134 -7.58 24.89 -8.92
CA ILE A 134 -8.11 23.98 -7.90
C ILE A 134 -7.97 24.62 -6.51
N ARG A 135 -6.78 25.13 -6.18
CA ARG A 135 -6.59 25.80 -4.89
C ARG A 135 -7.49 27.03 -4.70
N TYR A 136 -7.83 27.71 -5.79
CA TYR A 136 -8.66 28.91 -5.72
C TYR A 136 -10.14 28.60 -5.59
N PHE A 137 -10.68 27.65 -6.39
CA PHE A 137 -12.11 27.37 -6.47
C PHE A 137 -12.55 26.14 -5.65
N CYS A 138 -11.72 25.12 -5.52
CA CYS A 138 -12.10 23.84 -4.90
C CYS A 138 -11.74 23.73 -3.40
N VAL A 139 -11.00 24.70 -2.84
CA VAL A 139 -10.53 24.68 -1.46
C VAL A 139 -10.96 25.94 -0.75
N PRO A 140 -11.37 25.88 0.54
CA PRO A 140 -11.65 27.06 1.33
C PRO A 140 -10.48 28.05 1.34
N CYS A 141 -10.77 29.34 1.32
CA CYS A 141 -9.77 30.38 1.47
C CYS A 141 -9.83 31.01 2.86
N ALA A 142 -8.68 31.45 3.38
CA ALA A 142 -8.63 32.17 4.64
C ALA A 142 -9.29 33.55 4.49
N PRO A 143 -10.17 33.98 5.44
CA PRO A 143 -10.76 35.32 5.43
C PRO A 143 -9.67 36.38 5.62
N SER A 144 -9.72 37.42 4.79
CA SER A 144 -8.80 38.55 4.85
C SER A 144 -9.48 39.83 4.43
N LYS A 145 -8.89 41.00 4.76
CA LYS A 145 -9.37 42.28 4.24
C LYS A 145 -9.39 42.35 2.71
N ALA A 146 -8.38 41.76 2.06
CA ALA A 146 -8.25 41.79 0.62
C ALA A 146 -9.33 40.95 -0.11
N ASN A 147 -9.88 39.92 0.54
CA ASN A 147 -10.93 39.10 -0.06
C ASN A 147 -12.34 39.40 0.52
N GLY A 148 -12.51 40.49 1.28
CA GLY A 148 -13.77 40.85 1.87
C GLY A 148 -14.27 39.91 2.98
N GLY A 149 -13.35 39.21 3.65
CA GLY A 149 -13.68 38.28 4.76
C GLY A 149 -14.27 36.94 4.31
N ARG A 150 -14.30 36.62 3.00
CA ARG A 150 -14.89 35.37 2.51
C ARG A 150 -14.02 34.15 2.81
N THR A 151 -14.69 33.01 2.97
CA THR A 151 -14.07 31.69 3.20
C THR A 151 -14.09 30.80 1.97
N ARG A 152 -14.76 31.24 0.86
CA ARG A 152 -14.85 30.51 -0.41
C ARG A 152 -14.79 31.49 -1.59
N ASN A 153 -14.18 31.07 -2.67
CA ASN A 153 -14.21 31.77 -3.95
C ASN A 153 -15.26 31.16 -4.88
N TYR A 154 -16.07 32.03 -5.47
CA TYR A 154 -17.09 31.69 -6.45
C TYR A 154 -16.68 32.17 -7.85
N PRO A 155 -17.33 31.71 -8.95
CA PRO A 155 -17.01 32.12 -10.33
C PRO A 155 -16.91 33.63 -10.52
N HIS A 156 -17.87 34.39 -9.97
CA HIS A 156 -17.95 35.83 -10.10
C HIS A 156 -16.80 36.62 -9.41
N HIS A 157 -16.05 35.98 -8.52
CA HIS A 157 -14.90 36.63 -7.86
C HIS A 157 -13.65 36.70 -8.79
N ALA A 158 -13.57 35.86 -9.82
CA ALA A 158 -12.50 35.82 -10.81
C ALA A 158 -13.00 35.19 -12.12
N PRO A 159 -13.84 35.89 -12.92
CA PRO A 159 -14.49 35.32 -14.10
C PRO A 159 -13.49 34.78 -15.13
N GLU A 160 -12.40 35.51 -15.41
CA GLU A 160 -11.36 35.05 -16.36
C GLU A 160 -10.68 33.75 -15.90
N ARG A 161 -10.44 33.62 -14.59
CA ARG A 161 -9.90 32.37 -14.03
C ARG A 161 -10.89 31.23 -14.08
N TRP A 162 -12.20 31.56 -14.00
CA TRP A 162 -13.25 30.56 -14.08
C TRP A 162 -13.36 30.00 -15.50
N GLU A 163 -13.28 30.85 -16.53
CA GLU A 163 -13.25 30.37 -17.92
C GLU A 163 -12.01 29.48 -18.18
N LEU A 164 -10.86 29.86 -17.64
CA LEU A 164 -9.65 29.02 -17.71
C LEU A 164 -9.83 27.69 -16.94
N PHE A 165 -10.66 27.68 -15.89
CA PHE A 165 -10.93 26.49 -15.12
C PHE A 165 -11.85 25.52 -15.88
N LYS A 166 -12.83 26.04 -16.61
CA LYS A 166 -13.63 25.22 -17.53
C LYS A 166 -12.78 24.61 -18.66
N GLU A 167 -11.86 25.39 -19.20
CA GLU A 167 -10.91 24.87 -20.20
C GLU A 167 -10.00 23.78 -19.61
N TYR A 168 -9.52 23.98 -18.39
CA TYR A 168 -8.73 23.00 -17.68
C TYR A 168 -9.51 21.68 -17.50
N ASN A 169 -10.78 21.71 -17.09
CA ASN A 169 -11.61 20.53 -16.90
C ASN A 169 -11.86 19.79 -18.26
N ARG A 170 -12.10 20.52 -19.38
CA ARG A 170 -12.16 19.91 -20.73
C ARG A 170 -10.84 19.27 -21.15
N GLN A 171 -9.72 19.94 -20.85
CA GLN A 171 -8.39 19.43 -21.18
C GLN A 171 -8.05 18.15 -20.41
N ASP A 172 -8.51 17.99 -19.16
CA ASP A 172 -8.29 16.78 -18.39
C ASP A 172 -9.00 15.57 -19.03
N VAL A 173 -10.23 15.75 -19.59
CA VAL A 173 -10.91 14.74 -20.40
C VAL A 173 -10.15 14.44 -21.71
N THR A 174 -9.67 15.47 -22.41
CA THR A 174 -8.85 15.29 -23.62
C THR A 174 -7.58 14.49 -23.33
N THR A 175 -6.92 14.79 -22.22
CA THR A 175 -5.68 14.10 -21.79
C THR A 175 -5.98 12.66 -21.41
N GLU A 176 -7.07 12.40 -20.69
CA GLU A 176 -7.53 11.07 -20.32
C GLU A 176 -7.78 10.20 -21.56
N MET A 177 -8.57 10.69 -22.52
CA MET A 177 -8.89 9.98 -23.76
C MET A 177 -7.63 9.64 -24.59
N GLU A 178 -6.67 10.55 -24.67
CA GLU A 178 -5.42 10.27 -25.39
C GLU A 178 -4.54 9.23 -24.68
N ILE A 179 -4.51 9.24 -23.33
CA ILE A 179 -3.85 8.20 -22.56
C ILE A 179 -4.52 6.85 -22.80
N GLU A 180 -5.86 6.78 -22.70
CA GLU A 180 -6.65 5.58 -22.95
C GLU A 180 -6.39 5.02 -24.36
N ARG A 181 -6.40 5.88 -25.37
CA ARG A 181 -6.08 5.53 -26.75
C ARG A 181 -4.67 4.92 -26.89
N ARG A 182 -3.67 5.48 -26.19
CA ARG A 182 -2.30 4.93 -26.19
C ARG A 182 -2.21 3.59 -25.46
N LEU A 183 -2.98 3.43 -24.39
CA LEU A 183 -2.99 2.20 -23.59
C LEU A 183 -3.82 1.08 -24.23
N SER A 184 -4.66 1.37 -25.23
CA SER A 184 -5.51 0.37 -25.90
C SER A 184 -4.74 -0.80 -26.51
N ALA A 185 -3.45 -0.60 -26.83
CA ALA A 185 -2.53 -1.66 -27.25
C ALA A 185 -2.23 -2.71 -26.16
N VAL A 186 -2.48 -2.35 -24.90
CA VAL A 186 -2.19 -3.16 -23.72
C VAL A 186 -3.46 -3.28 -22.87
N PRO A 187 -4.47 -4.03 -23.33
CA PRO A 187 -5.75 -4.08 -22.64
C PRO A 187 -5.63 -4.74 -21.26
N VAL A 188 -6.39 -4.22 -20.31
CA VAL A 188 -6.55 -4.86 -19.00
C VAL A 188 -7.40 -6.13 -19.19
N PRO A 189 -6.95 -7.30 -18.71
CA PRO A 189 -7.75 -8.53 -18.78
C PRO A 189 -9.06 -8.40 -17.99
N ASP A 190 -10.13 -9.02 -18.48
CA ASP A 190 -11.47 -8.94 -17.87
C ASP A 190 -11.49 -9.38 -16.40
N PHE A 191 -10.72 -10.41 -16.04
CA PHE A 191 -10.64 -10.85 -14.65
C PHE A 191 -9.98 -9.80 -13.74
N VAL A 192 -8.98 -9.07 -14.23
CA VAL A 192 -8.33 -7.98 -13.47
C VAL A 192 -9.25 -6.76 -13.35
N GLN A 193 -10.04 -6.49 -14.39
CA GLN A 193 -11.09 -5.47 -14.35
C GLN A 193 -12.13 -5.81 -13.28
N LYS A 194 -12.57 -7.06 -13.20
CA LYS A 194 -13.51 -7.53 -12.17
C LYS A 194 -12.94 -7.43 -10.75
N GLU A 195 -11.66 -7.74 -10.56
CA GLU A 195 -10.97 -7.51 -9.28
C GLU A 195 -11.02 -6.04 -8.86
N TRP A 196 -10.83 -5.10 -9.81
CA TRP A 196 -10.96 -3.66 -9.56
C TRP A 196 -12.39 -3.26 -9.18
N GLU A 197 -13.39 -3.85 -9.81
CA GLU A 197 -14.81 -3.64 -9.46
C GLU A 197 -15.10 -4.11 -8.02
N THR A 198 -14.54 -5.26 -7.64
CA THR A 198 -14.62 -5.79 -6.27
C THR A 198 -13.91 -4.86 -5.27
N ASP A 199 -12.74 -4.32 -5.64
CA ASP A 199 -12.00 -3.36 -4.82
C ASP A 199 -12.81 -2.08 -4.54
N LEU A 200 -13.54 -1.55 -5.54
CA LEU A 200 -14.46 -0.42 -5.34
C LEU A 200 -15.50 -0.72 -4.25
N ILE A 201 -16.09 -1.92 -4.28
CA ILE A 201 -17.08 -2.34 -3.29
C ILE A 201 -16.46 -2.49 -1.91
N ILE A 202 -15.29 -3.12 -1.79
CA ILE A 202 -14.56 -3.27 -0.53
C ILE A 202 -14.26 -1.90 0.08
N ASN A 203 -13.68 -0.98 -0.71
CA ASN A 203 -13.37 0.37 -0.26
C ASN A 203 -14.62 1.17 0.15
N SER A 204 -15.77 0.95 -0.51
CA SER A 204 -17.03 1.61 -0.19
C SER A 204 -17.68 1.08 1.09
N ARG A 205 -17.49 -0.21 1.44
CA ARG A 205 -17.95 -0.79 2.73
C ARG A 205 -17.23 -0.13 3.88
N GLY A 206 -15.91 -0.06 3.81
CA GLY A 206 -15.05 0.43 4.86
C GLY A 206 -15.17 -0.38 6.16
N VAL A 207 -14.49 0.07 7.20
CA VAL A 207 -14.41 -0.60 8.51
C VAL A 207 -14.89 0.31 9.63
N ALA A 208 -15.59 -0.24 10.60
CA ALA A 208 -16.06 0.47 11.78
C ALA A 208 -14.90 0.82 12.73
N ILE A 209 -15.00 1.97 13.38
CA ILE A 209 -13.96 2.51 14.26
C ILE A 209 -14.51 2.68 15.68
N ASP A 210 -13.74 2.23 16.67
CA ASP A 210 -13.96 2.54 18.08
C ASP A 210 -13.52 3.97 18.39
N MET A 211 -14.42 4.94 18.20
CA MET A 211 -14.09 6.36 18.41
C MET A 211 -13.73 6.67 19.86
N GLY A 212 -14.32 5.97 20.85
CA GLY A 212 -13.91 6.14 22.24
C GLY A 212 -12.45 5.77 22.48
N MET A 213 -11.96 4.76 21.77
CA MET A 213 -10.55 4.37 21.77
C MET A 213 -9.66 5.43 21.08
N VAL A 214 -10.10 5.94 19.93
CA VAL A 214 -9.34 6.95 19.16
C VAL A 214 -9.23 8.26 19.96
N GLU A 215 -10.34 8.78 20.47
CA GLU A 215 -10.38 10.01 21.28
C GLU A 215 -9.55 9.88 22.55
N GLY A 216 -9.71 8.76 23.28
CA GLY A 216 -8.91 8.48 24.47
C GLY A 216 -7.40 8.45 24.17
N ALA A 217 -7.01 7.82 23.08
CA ALA A 217 -5.61 7.75 22.64
C ALA A 217 -5.05 9.14 22.26
N LEU A 218 -5.84 9.98 21.58
CA LEU A 218 -5.45 11.35 21.22
C LEU A 218 -5.25 12.24 22.46
N GLU A 219 -6.19 12.20 23.40
CA GLU A 219 -6.12 12.97 24.64
C GLU A 219 -4.94 12.56 25.53
N LEU A 220 -4.78 11.25 25.76
CA LEU A 220 -3.65 10.69 26.52
C LEU A 220 -2.31 11.01 25.85
N GLY A 221 -2.24 10.82 24.53
CA GLY A 221 -1.05 11.10 23.73
C GLY A 221 -0.65 12.59 23.78
N ALA A 222 -1.62 13.50 23.73
CA ALA A 222 -1.38 14.94 23.88
C ALA A 222 -0.88 15.30 25.27
N THR A 223 -1.49 14.73 26.32
CA THR A 223 -1.08 14.95 27.72
C THR A 223 0.36 14.50 27.95
N VAL A 224 0.71 13.28 27.54
CA VAL A 224 2.07 12.74 27.68
C VAL A 224 3.08 13.56 26.88
N ARG A 225 2.76 13.93 25.63
CA ARG A 225 3.64 14.76 24.79
C ARG A 225 3.92 16.10 25.44
N ASN A 226 2.92 16.77 25.99
CA ASN A 226 3.08 18.06 26.67
C ASN A 226 3.96 17.91 27.92
N THR A 227 3.73 16.87 28.73
CA THR A 227 4.55 16.59 29.93
C THR A 227 6.01 16.36 29.55
N LEU A 228 6.28 15.46 28.61
CA LEU A 228 7.63 15.14 28.16
C LEU A 228 8.34 16.33 27.49
N THR A 229 7.61 17.13 26.72
CA THR A 229 8.19 18.33 26.09
C THR A 229 8.57 19.37 27.16
N THR A 230 7.71 19.56 28.17
CA THR A 230 8.00 20.47 29.29
C THR A 230 9.21 20.01 30.10
N GLU A 231 9.31 18.71 30.35
CA GLU A 231 10.48 18.10 31.02
C GLU A 231 11.77 18.30 30.20
N ALA A 232 11.71 18.02 28.89
CA ALA A 232 12.83 18.21 27.97
C ALA A 232 13.33 19.67 27.92
N VAL A 233 12.41 20.64 27.92
CA VAL A 233 12.77 22.07 28.01
C VAL A 233 13.47 22.39 29.32
N LYS A 234 13.01 21.84 30.45
CA LYS A 234 13.67 22.03 31.76
C LYS A 234 15.09 21.47 31.81
N ILE A 235 15.30 20.29 31.25
CA ILE A 235 16.62 19.63 31.24
C ILE A 235 17.59 20.37 30.32
N SER A 236 17.15 20.67 29.08
CA SER A 236 18.07 21.12 28.01
C SER A 236 18.11 22.66 27.84
N GLY A 237 17.12 23.41 28.34
CA GLY A 237 16.96 24.84 28.06
C GLY A 237 16.62 25.18 26.61
N LEU A 238 16.38 24.18 25.76
CA LEU A 238 16.09 24.36 24.33
C LEU A 238 14.70 25.00 24.11
N SER A 239 14.60 25.92 23.17
CA SER A 239 13.33 26.50 22.75
C SER A 239 12.41 25.51 22.07
N ASN A 240 12.97 24.49 21.38
CA ASN A 240 12.25 23.39 20.75
C ASN A 240 13.03 22.09 20.85
N PRO A 241 12.85 21.30 21.92
CA PRO A 241 13.55 20.02 22.10
C PRO A 241 13.12 18.95 21.08
N ASN A 242 12.04 19.16 20.32
CA ASN A 242 11.63 18.28 19.23
C ASN A 242 12.42 18.54 17.92
N SER A 243 13.14 19.66 17.83
CA SER A 243 14.02 19.93 16.68
C SER A 243 15.24 19.03 16.73
N VAL A 244 15.37 18.16 15.70
CA VAL A 244 16.53 17.26 15.58
C VAL A 244 17.85 18.04 15.63
N LYS A 245 17.90 19.21 14.99
CA LYS A 245 19.10 20.05 14.97
C LYS A 245 19.44 20.60 16.35
N GLN A 246 18.46 21.18 17.06
CA GLN A 246 18.71 21.75 18.40
C GLN A 246 19.10 20.66 19.40
N LEU A 247 18.41 19.51 19.37
CA LEU A 247 18.71 18.40 20.26
C LEU A 247 20.07 17.77 19.97
N ALA A 248 20.44 17.59 18.68
CA ALA A 248 21.78 17.10 18.32
C ALA A 248 22.88 18.01 18.86
N SER A 249 22.77 19.34 18.61
CA SER A 249 23.77 20.31 19.12
C SER A 249 23.86 20.35 20.66
N TRP A 250 22.74 20.15 21.36
CA TRP A 250 22.73 20.04 22.83
C TRP A 250 23.45 18.76 23.27
N LEU A 251 23.15 17.61 22.65
CA LEU A 251 23.82 16.35 22.95
C LEU A 251 25.33 16.41 22.64
N GLU A 252 25.73 17.06 21.54
CA GLU A 252 27.16 17.30 21.22
C GLU A 252 27.85 18.12 22.29
N SER A 253 27.18 19.13 22.85
CA SER A 253 27.76 19.93 23.95
C SER A 253 27.91 19.16 25.26
N GLU A 254 26.99 18.23 25.55
CA GLU A 254 27.00 17.43 26.77
C GLU A 254 27.94 16.21 26.68
N THR A 255 28.07 15.61 25.49
CA THR A 255 28.88 14.38 25.32
C THR A 255 30.27 14.63 24.75
N GLY A 256 30.49 15.80 24.11
CA GLY A 256 31.76 16.10 23.40
C GLY A 256 31.94 15.35 22.09
N GLU A 257 30.89 14.65 21.60
CA GLU A 257 30.94 13.82 20.39
C GLU A 257 30.08 14.43 19.29
N GLU A 258 30.48 14.29 18.01
CA GLU A 258 29.69 14.68 16.85
C GLU A 258 28.49 13.75 16.66
N ILE A 259 27.27 14.33 16.51
CA ILE A 259 26.03 13.58 16.36
C ILE A 259 25.42 13.79 14.97
N ASN A 260 25.65 12.83 14.09
CA ASN A 260 25.21 12.82 12.69
C ASN A 260 23.73 12.43 12.50
N GLY A 261 22.86 12.82 13.45
CA GLY A 261 21.41 12.61 13.41
C GLY A 261 20.87 11.77 14.54
N LEU A 262 19.55 11.83 14.74
CA LEU A 262 18.84 11.21 15.86
C LEU A 262 17.76 10.24 15.33
N ARG A 263 18.19 9.30 14.48
CA ARG A 263 17.36 8.16 14.03
C ARG A 263 17.19 7.15 15.16
N LYS A 264 16.16 6.31 15.06
CA LYS A 264 15.83 5.31 16.09
C LYS A 264 17.05 4.48 16.51
N ASP A 265 17.83 3.99 15.55
CA ASP A 265 19.00 3.14 15.81
C ASP A 265 20.15 3.92 16.48
N THR A 266 20.35 5.19 16.07
CA THR A 266 21.34 6.08 16.71
C THR A 266 20.96 6.33 18.18
N VAL A 267 19.69 6.69 18.43
CA VAL A 267 19.19 6.92 19.78
C VAL A 267 19.29 5.66 20.64
N ALA A 268 18.96 4.49 20.10
CA ALA A 268 19.07 3.21 20.82
C ALA A 268 20.53 2.87 21.19
N LYS A 269 21.49 3.10 20.27
CA LYS A 269 22.94 2.90 20.56
C LYS A 269 23.45 3.85 21.64
N MET A 270 23.01 5.10 21.61
CA MET A 270 23.39 6.08 22.66
C MET A 270 22.77 5.72 24.00
N LEU A 271 21.51 5.29 24.05
CA LEU A 271 20.84 4.83 25.28
C LEU A 271 21.50 3.61 25.92
N ALA A 272 22.15 2.75 25.13
CA ALA A 272 22.84 1.55 25.60
C ALA A 272 24.22 1.83 26.21
N ARG A 273 24.66 3.09 26.30
CA ARG A 273 25.95 3.47 26.89
C ARG A 273 25.82 3.61 28.39
N ASP A 274 26.80 3.11 29.11
CA ASP A 274 26.86 3.18 30.56
C ASP A 274 27.46 4.51 31.10
N ASP A 275 28.05 5.33 30.20
CA ASP A 275 28.73 6.59 30.51
C ASP A 275 27.88 7.85 30.33
N ASN A 276 26.60 7.73 29.97
CA ASN A 276 25.68 8.85 29.83
C ASN A 276 25.46 9.54 31.18
N SER A 277 25.47 10.90 31.19
CA SER A 277 24.97 11.64 32.35
C SER A 277 23.43 11.39 32.51
N PRO A 278 22.89 11.53 33.73
CA PRO A 278 21.43 11.38 33.95
C PRO A 278 20.58 12.26 33.04
N GLU A 279 21.06 13.47 32.75
CA GLU A 279 20.37 14.44 31.86
C GLU A 279 20.38 13.94 30.40
N VAL A 280 21.53 13.48 29.91
CA VAL A 280 21.66 12.91 28.55
C VAL A 280 20.80 11.66 28.44
N GLN A 281 20.91 10.75 29.40
CA GLN A 281 20.10 9.53 29.42
C GLN A 281 18.61 9.85 29.35
N ARG A 282 18.14 10.76 30.20
CA ARG A 282 16.73 11.14 30.25
C ARG A 282 16.26 11.84 28.96
N MET A 283 17.08 12.73 28.39
CA MET A 283 16.75 13.37 27.10
C MET A 283 16.66 12.38 25.95
N LEU A 284 17.51 11.37 25.92
CA LEU A 284 17.44 10.29 24.91
C LEU A 284 16.18 9.43 25.09
N GLU A 285 15.78 9.11 26.34
CA GLU A 285 14.52 8.43 26.63
C GLU A 285 13.32 9.25 26.15
N ILE A 286 13.26 10.54 26.51
CA ILE A 286 12.21 11.45 26.03
C ILE A 286 12.18 11.50 24.50
N ARG A 287 13.35 11.59 23.86
CA ARG A 287 13.45 11.56 22.40
C ARG A 287 12.91 10.27 21.81
N GLN A 288 13.20 9.13 22.42
CA GLN A 288 12.68 7.82 21.99
C GLN A 288 11.15 7.76 22.10
N GLU A 289 10.58 8.23 23.22
CA GLU A 289 9.12 8.27 23.45
C GLU A 289 8.41 9.24 22.49
N LEU A 290 8.89 10.47 22.35
CA LEU A 290 8.34 11.48 21.45
C LEU A 290 8.56 11.14 19.97
N GLY A 291 9.56 10.31 19.67
CA GLY A 291 9.87 9.83 18.33
C GLY A 291 8.88 8.80 17.80
N LYS A 292 7.95 8.28 18.61
CA LYS A 292 6.94 7.29 18.18
C LYS A 292 5.86 7.94 17.29
N THR A 293 6.16 8.03 16.00
CA THR A 293 5.29 8.67 14.99
C THR A 293 4.03 7.86 14.66
N SER A 294 3.98 6.59 15.04
CA SER A 294 2.83 5.70 14.80
C SER A 294 1.53 6.21 15.43
N THR A 295 1.60 6.91 16.58
CA THR A 295 0.42 7.51 17.24
C THR A 295 -0.32 8.54 16.37
N LYS A 296 0.35 9.14 15.36
CA LYS A 296 -0.30 9.99 14.34
C LYS A 296 -1.35 9.25 13.51
N LYS A 297 -1.40 7.93 13.59
CA LYS A 297 -2.45 7.13 12.95
C LYS A 297 -3.83 7.38 13.57
N TYR A 298 -3.90 7.71 14.86
CA TYR A 298 -5.16 8.11 15.49
C TYR A 298 -5.69 9.42 14.90
N ASP A 299 -4.82 10.42 14.66
CA ASP A 299 -5.20 11.65 13.94
C ASP A 299 -5.71 11.34 12.52
N ALA A 300 -5.06 10.40 11.82
CA ALA A 300 -5.47 10.00 10.48
C ALA A 300 -6.84 9.30 10.49
N ILE A 301 -7.10 8.45 11.49
CA ILE A 301 -8.41 7.79 11.67
C ILE A 301 -9.49 8.84 11.96
N GLU A 302 -9.28 9.74 12.91
CA GLU A 302 -10.22 10.81 13.27
C GLU A 302 -10.58 11.68 12.06
N GLN A 303 -9.56 12.05 11.28
CA GLN A 303 -9.76 12.83 10.06
C GLN A 303 -10.51 12.08 8.96
N ALA A 304 -10.37 10.75 8.88
CA ALA A 304 -10.94 9.93 7.81
C ALA A 304 -12.30 9.31 8.16
N VAL A 305 -12.67 9.20 9.44
CA VAL A 305 -13.93 8.57 9.85
C VAL A 305 -15.14 9.32 9.28
N CYS A 306 -16.03 8.58 8.62
CA CYS A 306 -17.27 9.06 8.05
C CYS A 306 -18.36 9.23 9.13
N ARG A 307 -19.51 9.84 8.78
CA ARG A 307 -20.64 10.10 9.71
C ARG A 307 -21.22 8.83 10.35
N ASP A 308 -21.12 7.71 9.69
CA ASP A 308 -21.58 6.41 10.17
C ASP A 308 -20.54 5.65 11.02
N GLY A 309 -19.44 6.30 11.41
CA GLY A 309 -18.39 5.71 12.23
C GLY A 309 -17.45 4.76 11.47
N ARG A 310 -17.47 4.73 10.14
CA ARG A 310 -16.59 3.86 9.34
C ARG A 310 -15.51 4.68 8.61
N VAL A 311 -14.34 4.10 8.42
CA VAL A 311 -13.30 4.62 7.52
C VAL A 311 -13.35 3.86 6.21
N ARG A 312 -13.28 4.59 5.10
CA ARG A 312 -13.40 4.09 3.72
C ARG A 312 -12.21 4.52 2.86
N GLY A 313 -12.02 3.84 1.71
CA GLY A 313 -10.94 4.20 0.79
C GLY A 313 -9.54 3.89 1.36
N LEU A 314 -9.39 2.81 2.11
CA LEU A 314 -8.14 2.43 2.75
C LEU A 314 -7.11 1.85 1.78
N LEU A 315 -7.54 1.43 0.58
CA LEU A 315 -6.72 0.70 -0.39
C LEU A 315 -6.74 1.39 -1.75
N GLN A 316 -5.60 1.38 -2.41
CA GLN A 316 -5.48 1.71 -3.83
C GLN A 316 -5.17 0.45 -4.61
N PHE A 317 -6.08 0.08 -5.51
CA PHE A 317 -5.86 -0.99 -6.46
C PHE A 317 -4.63 -0.72 -7.32
N TYR A 318 -3.78 -1.73 -7.50
CA TYR A 318 -2.55 -1.64 -8.29
C TYR A 318 -1.56 -0.54 -7.83
N GLY A 319 -1.67 -0.08 -6.58
CA GLY A 319 -0.83 1.01 -6.05
C GLY A 319 0.67 0.71 -6.03
N ALA A 320 1.05 -0.58 -6.00
CA ALA A 320 2.41 -1.07 -6.26
C ALA A 320 2.49 -1.63 -7.68
N ASN A 321 2.59 -0.76 -8.67
CA ASN A 321 2.42 -1.07 -10.10
C ASN A 321 3.32 -2.17 -10.67
N ARG A 322 4.52 -2.42 -10.07
CA ARG A 322 5.43 -3.47 -10.55
C ARG A 322 4.91 -4.88 -10.35
N THR A 323 4.12 -5.10 -9.32
CA THR A 323 3.59 -6.41 -8.92
C THR A 323 2.07 -6.48 -8.99
N GLY A 324 1.40 -5.32 -9.06
CA GLY A 324 -0.04 -5.20 -9.00
C GLY A 324 -0.61 -5.29 -7.58
N ARG A 325 0.24 -5.29 -6.54
CA ARG A 325 -0.20 -5.25 -5.14
C ARG A 325 -0.94 -3.96 -4.83
N TRP A 326 -1.87 -4.03 -3.89
CA TRP A 326 -2.54 -2.85 -3.35
C TRP A 326 -1.58 -1.99 -2.53
N ALA A 327 -1.80 -0.69 -2.53
CA ALA A 327 -1.12 0.23 -1.63
C ALA A 327 -2.10 0.79 -0.60
N GLY A 328 -1.63 0.98 0.65
CA GLY A 328 -2.42 1.63 1.69
C GLY A 328 -2.63 3.10 1.43
N ARG A 329 -3.82 3.57 1.77
CA ARG A 329 -4.21 4.98 1.73
C ARG A 329 -4.65 5.45 3.10
N LEU A 330 -4.73 6.75 3.31
CA LEU A 330 -5.18 7.40 4.56
C LEU A 330 -4.41 6.86 5.78
N VAL A 331 -4.99 5.91 6.49
CA VAL A 331 -4.37 5.32 7.69
C VAL A 331 -3.16 4.43 7.36
N GLN A 332 -3.06 3.94 6.13
CA GLN A 332 -2.01 3.00 5.68
C GLN A 332 -1.94 1.76 6.58
N VAL A 333 -3.01 0.97 6.55
CA VAL A 333 -3.20 -0.22 7.40
C VAL A 333 -2.06 -1.24 7.29
N GLN A 334 -1.36 -1.31 6.14
CA GLN A 334 -0.21 -2.17 5.91
C GLN A 334 0.99 -1.88 6.85
N ASN A 335 1.06 -0.66 7.39
CA ASN A 335 2.18 -0.18 8.20
C ASN A 335 1.80 0.03 9.68
N LEU A 336 0.78 -0.67 10.17
CA LEU A 336 0.40 -0.60 11.57
C LEU A 336 1.33 -1.49 12.42
N PRO A 337 1.76 -1.03 13.60
CA PRO A 337 2.56 -1.82 14.52
C PRO A 337 1.89 -3.12 14.92
N ARG A 338 2.67 -4.13 15.28
CA ARG A 338 2.14 -5.34 15.92
C ARG A 338 1.73 -5.06 17.37
N THR A 339 0.86 -5.91 17.90
CA THR A 339 0.34 -5.81 19.26
C THR A 339 1.06 -6.84 20.14
N TYR A 340 1.73 -6.38 21.18
CA TYR A 340 2.40 -7.22 22.20
C TYR A 340 1.92 -6.89 23.62
N THR A 341 1.01 -5.90 23.73
CA THR A 341 0.48 -5.43 25.03
C THR A 341 -0.52 -6.46 25.56
N GLU A 342 -0.27 -6.97 26.78
CA GLU A 342 -1.16 -7.90 27.47
C GLU A 342 -1.40 -7.45 28.92
N PRO A 343 -2.60 -7.58 29.48
CA PRO A 343 -3.86 -7.99 28.81
C PRO A 343 -4.43 -6.89 27.91
N LEU A 344 -4.78 -7.27 26.69
CA LEU A 344 -5.16 -6.32 25.62
C LEU A 344 -6.48 -5.57 25.90
N GLU A 345 -7.51 -6.29 26.39
CA GLU A 345 -8.80 -5.72 26.73
C GLU A 345 -8.68 -4.63 27.83
N LEU A 346 -7.90 -4.91 28.88
CA LEU A 346 -7.63 -3.96 29.95
C LEU A 346 -6.96 -2.69 29.42
N ALA A 347 -5.96 -2.85 28.54
CA ALA A 347 -5.26 -1.69 27.95
C ALA A 347 -6.24 -0.81 27.16
N ARG A 348 -7.12 -1.42 26.36
CA ARG A 348 -8.17 -0.72 25.61
C ARG A 348 -9.12 0.03 26.54
N ASP A 349 -9.60 -0.60 27.62
CA ASP A 349 -10.52 0.01 28.57
C ASP A 349 -9.88 1.17 29.32
N LEU A 350 -8.62 1.04 29.70
CA LEU A 350 -7.87 2.13 30.33
C LEU A 350 -7.69 3.34 29.39
N VAL A 351 -7.44 3.09 28.09
CA VAL A 351 -7.36 4.17 27.09
C VAL A 351 -8.71 4.84 26.90
N LYS A 352 -9.79 4.08 26.73
CA LYS A 352 -11.16 4.63 26.64
C LYS A 352 -11.55 5.43 27.90
N GLY A 353 -11.16 4.93 29.07
CA GLY A 353 -11.39 5.58 30.36
C GLY A 353 -10.41 6.71 30.68
N ARG A 354 -9.44 7.02 29.80
CA ARG A 354 -8.41 8.07 29.98
C ARG A 354 -7.60 7.90 31.27
N LYS A 355 -7.30 6.66 31.66
CA LYS A 355 -6.63 6.31 32.92
C LYS A 355 -5.10 6.34 32.79
N LEU A 356 -4.53 7.55 32.68
CA LEU A 356 -3.10 7.77 32.43
C LEU A 356 -2.21 7.07 33.44
N ASP A 357 -2.46 7.25 34.74
CA ASP A 357 -1.60 6.71 35.81
C ASP A 357 -1.66 5.17 35.85
N ALA A 358 -2.84 4.59 35.61
CA ALA A 358 -2.98 3.14 35.53
C ALA A 358 -2.22 2.57 34.30
N LEU A 359 -2.30 3.23 33.15
CA LEU A 359 -1.50 2.84 31.97
C LEU A 359 -0.02 2.88 32.23
N LYS A 360 0.50 3.94 32.88
CA LYS A 360 1.91 4.06 33.27
C LYS A 360 2.32 2.96 34.25
N CYS A 361 1.48 2.71 35.26
CA CYS A 361 1.77 1.72 36.29
C CYS A 361 1.83 0.29 35.73
N ILE A 362 0.91 -0.08 34.82
CA ILE A 362 0.78 -1.44 34.31
C ILE A 362 1.70 -1.70 33.11
N TYR A 363 1.81 -0.74 32.18
CA TYR A 363 2.48 -0.93 30.88
C TYR A 363 3.76 -0.09 30.71
N GLY A 364 4.07 0.78 31.65
CA GLY A 364 5.26 1.65 31.62
C GLY A 364 5.12 2.81 30.62
N SER A 365 5.47 2.57 29.35
CA SER A 365 5.44 3.61 28.32
C SER A 365 4.07 3.75 27.68
N VAL A 366 3.37 4.86 27.99
CA VAL A 366 2.07 5.17 27.36
C VAL A 366 2.17 5.35 25.85
N PRO A 367 3.15 6.08 25.27
CA PRO A 367 3.30 6.17 23.82
C PRO A 367 3.50 4.81 23.12
N ASP A 368 4.19 3.87 23.79
CA ASP A 368 4.37 2.52 23.27
C ASP A 368 3.07 1.73 23.29
N THR A 369 2.38 1.74 24.40
CA THR A 369 1.05 1.12 24.53
C THR A 369 0.09 1.66 23.49
N LEU A 370 -0.04 2.98 23.36
CA LEU A 370 -0.89 3.59 22.33
C LEU A 370 -0.50 3.17 20.91
N SER A 371 0.80 3.09 20.62
CA SER A 371 1.29 2.63 19.31
C SER A 371 0.85 1.21 19.00
N GLN A 372 0.95 0.30 19.95
CA GLN A 372 0.55 -1.11 19.79
C GLN A 372 -0.97 -1.31 19.69
N LEU A 373 -1.76 -0.42 20.26
CA LEU A 373 -3.22 -0.50 20.28
C LEU A 373 -3.91 0.04 19.01
N ILE A 374 -3.20 0.65 18.06
CA ILE A 374 -3.80 1.29 16.87
C ILE A 374 -4.68 0.31 16.08
N ARG A 375 -4.24 -0.92 15.87
CA ARG A 375 -5.02 -1.96 15.15
C ARG A 375 -6.37 -2.18 15.81
N THR A 376 -6.41 -2.15 17.14
CA THR A 376 -7.61 -2.46 17.92
C THR A 376 -8.69 -1.37 17.87
N ALA A 377 -8.39 -0.23 17.25
CA ALA A 377 -9.38 0.78 16.93
C ALA A 377 -10.33 0.37 15.78
N PHE A 378 -9.91 -0.58 14.93
CA PHE A 378 -10.73 -1.16 13.89
C PHE A 378 -11.58 -2.29 14.49
N ILE A 379 -12.89 -2.15 14.43
CA ILE A 379 -13.84 -3.03 15.12
C ILE A 379 -14.89 -3.62 14.18
N ALA A 380 -15.50 -4.71 14.59
CA ALA A 380 -16.69 -5.21 13.94
C ALA A 380 -17.87 -4.23 14.09
N ALA A 381 -18.74 -4.19 13.10
CA ALA A 381 -20.01 -3.47 13.22
C ALA A 381 -20.87 -4.04 14.38
N PRO A 382 -21.79 -3.25 14.94
CA PRO A 382 -22.65 -3.72 16.02
C PRO A 382 -23.39 -5.03 15.67
N GLY A 383 -23.23 -6.05 16.51
CA GLY A 383 -23.79 -7.38 16.28
C GLY A 383 -22.97 -8.31 15.39
N ASN A 384 -21.89 -7.79 14.78
CA ASN A 384 -21.00 -8.56 13.93
C ASN A 384 -19.75 -9.07 14.68
N VAL A 385 -18.96 -9.87 13.98
CA VAL A 385 -17.59 -10.25 14.35
C VAL A 385 -16.67 -9.97 13.16
N LEU A 386 -15.38 -9.74 13.45
CA LEU A 386 -14.32 -9.80 12.46
C LEU A 386 -13.83 -11.23 12.33
N ILE A 387 -13.66 -11.69 11.10
CA ILE A 387 -12.88 -12.88 10.77
C ILE A 387 -11.63 -12.36 10.06
N ASP A 388 -10.48 -12.69 10.62
CA ASP A 388 -9.18 -12.39 10.05
C ASP A 388 -8.56 -13.70 9.56
N ALA A 389 -8.06 -13.74 8.35
CA ALA A 389 -7.35 -14.89 7.83
C ALA A 389 -6.17 -14.46 6.95
N ASP A 390 -5.00 -15.07 7.19
CA ASP A 390 -3.72 -14.73 6.58
C ASP A 390 -3.11 -15.95 5.88
N PHE A 391 -2.60 -15.79 4.68
CA PHE A 391 -1.86 -16.86 4.01
C PHE A 391 -0.56 -17.17 4.76
N SER A 392 -0.35 -18.42 5.08
CA SER A 392 0.88 -18.87 5.76
C SER A 392 2.06 -18.90 4.79
N ALA A 393 3.02 -17.98 4.94
CA ALA A 393 4.28 -17.92 4.19
C ALA A 393 4.09 -17.97 2.65
N ILE A 394 3.15 -17.21 2.10
CA ILE A 394 2.74 -17.31 0.68
C ILE A 394 3.92 -17.11 -0.28
N GLU A 395 4.79 -16.11 -0.07
CA GLU A 395 5.93 -15.86 -0.95
C GLU A 395 6.91 -17.04 -0.95
N ALA A 396 7.14 -17.68 0.20
CA ALA A 396 8.01 -18.85 0.29
C ALA A 396 7.38 -20.08 -0.40
N ARG A 397 6.06 -20.23 -0.39
CA ARG A 397 5.34 -21.27 -1.13
C ARG A 397 5.43 -21.02 -2.63
N VAL A 398 5.16 -19.80 -3.06
CA VAL A 398 5.20 -19.41 -4.49
C VAL A 398 6.58 -19.55 -5.08
N ILE A 399 7.65 -19.09 -4.41
CA ILE A 399 9.02 -19.24 -4.96
C ILE A 399 9.44 -20.69 -5.03
N SER A 400 9.05 -21.51 -4.04
CA SER A 400 9.34 -22.95 -4.03
C SER A 400 8.63 -23.67 -5.18
N TRP A 401 7.36 -23.34 -5.42
CA TRP A 401 6.58 -23.87 -6.53
C TRP A 401 7.13 -23.43 -7.89
N LEU A 402 7.39 -22.14 -8.05
CA LEU A 402 7.93 -21.58 -9.31
C LEU A 402 9.31 -22.15 -9.66
N ALA A 403 10.16 -22.40 -8.66
CA ALA A 403 11.47 -23.01 -8.85
C ALA A 403 11.40 -24.55 -8.99
N GLY A 404 10.33 -25.19 -8.52
CA GLY A 404 10.23 -26.64 -8.38
C GLY A 404 11.15 -27.18 -7.28
N GLU A 405 11.37 -26.43 -6.18
CA GLU A 405 12.21 -26.84 -5.05
C GLU A 405 11.47 -27.84 -4.16
N GLU A 406 11.54 -29.13 -4.51
CA GLU A 406 10.63 -30.16 -4.03
C GLU A 406 10.68 -30.38 -2.51
N TRP A 407 11.86 -30.34 -1.88
CA TRP A 407 11.96 -30.50 -0.42
C TRP A 407 11.14 -29.44 0.34
N ARG A 408 11.09 -28.21 -0.19
CA ARG A 408 10.29 -27.10 0.39
C ARG A 408 8.79 -27.32 0.17
N LEU A 409 8.42 -27.79 -1.03
CA LEU A 409 7.03 -28.11 -1.33
C LEU A 409 6.51 -29.21 -0.42
N GLU A 410 7.33 -30.22 -0.12
CA GLU A 410 6.98 -31.29 0.80
C GLU A 410 6.80 -30.75 2.24
N VAL A 411 7.66 -29.82 2.68
CA VAL A 411 7.48 -29.12 3.98
C VAL A 411 6.12 -28.44 4.03
N PHE A 412 5.70 -27.72 2.96
CA PHE A 412 4.42 -27.03 2.92
C PHE A 412 3.21 -27.96 2.79
N ARG A 413 3.36 -29.14 2.18
CA ARG A 413 2.29 -30.15 2.11
C ARG A 413 2.10 -30.90 3.43
N THR A 414 3.11 -30.91 4.28
CA THR A 414 3.11 -31.68 5.54
C THR A 414 2.89 -30.79 6.77
N HIS A 415 3.95 -30.16 7.27
CA HIS A 415 3.92 -29.49 8.56
C HIS A 415 4.10 -27.95 8.49
N GLY A 416 4.50 -27.40 7.35
CA GLY A 416 4.62 -25.95 7.10
C GLY A 416 5.75 -25.24 7.84
N LYS A 417 6.58 -25.92 8.63
CA LYS A 417 7.67 -25.33 9.46
C LYS A 417 8.89 -24.99 8.63
N ILE A 418 8.76 -24.03 7.72
CA ILE A 418 9.82 -23.71 6.75
C ILE A 418 11.11 -23.19 7.40
N TYR A 419 11.04 -22.43 8.50
CA TYR A 419 12.23 -21.89 9.16
C TYR A 419 13.06 -22.98 9.83
N GLU A 420 12.40 -23.92 10.50
CA GLU A 420 13.03 -25.10 11.10
C GLU A 420 13.59 -26.03 10.03
N ALA A 421 12.84 -26.24 8.97
CA ALA A 421 13.27 -27.08 7.85
C ALA A 421 14.47 -26.46 7.10
N SER A 422 14.49 -25.16 6.88
CA SER A 422 15.62 -24.45 6.27
C SER A 422 16.87 -24.55 7.16
N ALA A 423 16.73 -24.35 8.46
CA ALA A 423 17.83 -24.53 9.41
C ALA A 423 18.33 -25.99 9.39
N SER A 424 17.44 -26.98 9.35
CA SER A 424 17.77 -28.39 9.23
C SER A 424 18.62 -28.68 7.99
N GLN A 425 18.20 -28.18 6.83
CA GLN A 425 18.92 -28.33 5.54
C GLN A 425 20.28 -27.63 5.54
N MET A 426 20.35 -26.43 6.10
CA MET A 426 21.60 -25.63 6.14
C MET A 426 22.65 -26.21 7.07
N PHE A 427 22.25 -26.76 8.23
CA PHE A 427 23.16 -27.15 9.29
C PHE A 427 23.25 -28.68 9.50
N GLY A 428 22.45 -29.47 8.76
CA GLY A 428 22.45 -30.94 8.87
C GLY A 428 21.90 -31.45 10.22
N VAL A 429 21.09 -30.63 10.93
CA VAL A 429 20.49 -31.00 12.20
C VAL A 429 19.06 -31.49 11.95
N PRO A 430 18.65 -32.68 12.49
CA PRO A 430 17.28 -33.18 12.33
C PRO A 430 16.24 -32.14 12.81
N ILE A 431 15.19 -31.94 12.04
CA ILE A 431 14.15 -30.94 12.32
C ILE A 431 13.49 -31.13 13.68
N ASP A 432 13.35 -32.38 14.12
CA ASP A 432 12.77 -32.73 15.42
C ASP A 432 13.58 -32.26 16.63
N LEU A 433 14.85 -31.94 16.43
CA LEU A 433 15.70 -31.33 17.44
C LEU A 433 15.54 -29.79 17.48
N ILE A 434 15.08 -29.17 16.39
CA ILE A 434 14.90 -27.71 16.28
C ILE A 434 13.52 -27.31 16.87
N LYS A 435 13.37 -27.49 18.18
CA LYS A 435 12.14 -27.19 18.93
C LYS A 435 12.47 -26.40 20.22
N LYS A 436 11.49 -25.65 20.72
CA LYS A 436 11.65 -24.71 21.87
C LYS A 436 12.31 -25.32 23.10
N SER A 437 12.16 -26.64 23.32
CA SER A 437 12.75 -27.34 24.46
C SER A 437 14.25 -27.66 24.33
N ASN A 438 14.84 -27.45 23.16
CA ASN A 438 16.19 -27.88 22.85
C ASN A 438 17.12 -26.69 22.52
N PRO A 439 18.44 -26.80 22.79
CA PRO A 439 19.44 -25.79 22.43
C PRO A 439 19.48 -25.48 20.92
N GLU A 440 19.24 -26.50 20.08
CA GLU A 440 19.20 -26.40 18.61
C GLU A 440 18.13 -25.46 18.11
N TYR A 441 17.16 -25.05 18.95
CA TYR A 441 16.14 -24.08 18.57
C TYR A 441 16.74 -22.72 18.16
N ALA A 442 17.94 -22.38 18.64
CA ALA A 442 18.66 -21.19 18.19
C ALA A 442 18.92 -21.16 16.67
N LEU A 443 19.07 -22.34 16.03
CA LEU A 443 19.25 -22.47 14.59
C LEU A 443 18.02 -22.00 13.79
N ARG A 444 16.82 -22.11 14.38
CA ARG A 444 15.59 -21.60 13.75
C ARG A 444 15.68 -20.11 13.41
N GLN A 445 16.36 -19.33 14.25
CA GLN A 445 16.53 -17.91 14.00
C GLN A 445 17.41 -17.66 12.77
N LYS A 446 18.51 -18.43 12.61
CA LYS A 446 19.34 -18.39 11.41
C LYS A 446 18.55 -18.81 10.15
N GLY A 447 17.74 -19.86 10.26
CA GLY A 447 16.83 -20.30 9.19
C GLY A 447 15.82 -19.22 8.82
N LYS A 448 15.20 -18.56 9.81
CA LYS A 448 14.23 -17.47 9.58
C LYS A 448 14.85 -16.29 8.84
N VAL A 449 16.00 -15.81 9.27
CA VAL A 449 16.69 -14.68 8.63
C VAL A 449 17.10 -15.03 7.20
N ALA A 450 17.63 -16.24 6.99
CA ALA A 450 18.00 -16.73 5.66
C ALA A 450 16.79 -16.79 4.72
N GLU A 451 15.65 -17.32 5.17
CA GLU A 451 14.41 -17.37 4.39
C GLU A 451 13.90 -15.99 3.97
N LEU A 452 13.96 -15.01 4.86
CA LEU A 452 13.48 -13.66 4.58
C LEU A 452 14.41 -12.85 3.67
N ALA A 453 15.74 -13.13 3.71
CA ALA A 453 16.74 -12.31 3.04
C ALA A 453 17.23 -12.87 1.71
N LEU A 454 17.28 -14.20 1.54
CA LEU A 454 18.08 -14.83 0.48
C LEU A 454 17.27 -15.29 -0.73
N GLY A 455 15.94 -15.38 -0.62
CA GLY A 455 15.06 -15.89 -1.67
C GLY A 455 15.19 -15.18 -3.03
N TYR A 456 15.63 -13.92 -3.03
CA TYR A 456 15.69 -13.05 -4.22
C TYR A 456 17.13 -12.59 -4.55
N GLN A 457 18.07 -13.52 -4.50
CA GLN A 457 19.50 -13.29 -4.78
C GLN A 457 20.18 -12.37 -3.75
N GLY A 458 19.60 -12.24 -2.54
CA GLY A 458 20.22 -11.53 -1.43
C GLY A 458 21.58 -12.10 -1.03
N SER A 459 22.38 -11.29 -0.37
CA SER A 459 23.70 -11.66 0.18
C SER A 459 23.82 -11.15 1.62
N THR A 460 25.04 -11.07 2.17
CA THR A 460 25.31 -10.63 3.54
C THR A 460 24.65 -9.30 3.90
N GLY A 461 24.68 -8.31 2.99
CA GLY A 461 23.98 -7.04 3.18
C GLY A 461 22.45 -7.17 3.35
N ALA A 462 21.82 -8.14 2.68
CA ALA A 462 20.39 -8.41 2.86
C ALA A 462 20.11 -9.05 4.23
N LEU A 463 20.97 -9.93 4.72
CA LEU A 463 20.88 -10.52 6.06
C LEU A 463 20.99 -9.44 7.16
N ILE A 464 21.95 -8.51 7.02
CA ILE A 464 22.14 -7.38 7.95
C ILE A 464 20.87 -6.49 7.94
N ASN A 465 20.36 -6.14 6.78
CA ASN A 465 19.15 -5.33 6.65
C ASN A 465 17.89 -6.01 7.23
N MET A 466 17.87 -7.34 7.28
CA MET A 466 16.80 -8.13 7.93
C MET A 466 17.03 -8.34 9.42
N GLY A 467 18.03 -7.67 10.01
CA GLY A 467 18.28 -7.67 11.44
C GLY A 467 19.10 -8.88 11.94
N ALA A 468 19.92 -9.52 11.10
CA ALA A 468 20.73 -10.66 11.50
C ALA A 468 21.61 -10.34 12.71
N LEU A 469 22.25 -9.16 12.72
CA LEU A 469 23.12 -8.72 13.83
C LEU A 469 22.31 -8.46 15.10
N ASP A 470 21.14 -7.83 14.99
CA ASP A 470 20.22 -7.56 16.11
C ASP A 470 19.65 -8.87 16.73
N MET A 471 19.65 -9.94 15.95
CA MET A 471 19.25 -11.28 16.36
C MET A 471 20.41 -12.09 16.95
N GLY A 472 21.58 -11.47 17.15
CA GLY A 472 22.77 -12.10 17.74
C GLY A 472 23.53 -13.03 16.80
N ILE A 473 23.37 -12.90 15.47
CA ILE A 473 24.16 -13.66 14.49
C ILE A 473 25.46 -12.87 14.24
N PRO A 474 26.63 -13.43 14.49
CA PRO A 474 27.91 -12.78 14.21
C PRO A 474 28.06 -12.44 12.72
N GLU A 475 28.69 -11.30 12.41
CA GLU A 475 28.89 -10.85 11.04
C GLU A 475 29.76 -11.83 10.23
N GLU A 476 30.72 -12.46 10.87
CA GLU A 476 31.60 -13.51 10.29
C GLU A 476 30.84 -14.79 9.86
N ASP A 477 29.66 -15.06 10.46
CA ASP A 477 28.83 -16.22 10.11
C ASP A 477 27.99 -15.96 8.81
N LEU A 478 27.77 -14.69 8.43
CA LEU A 478 26.84 -14.33 7.36
C LEU A 478 27.22 -14.92 5.98
N PRO A 479 28.51 -14.93 5.56
CA PRO A 479 28.89 -15.56 4.28
C PRO A 479 28.60 -17.06 4.24
N ASP A 480 28.83 -17.79 5.35
CA ASP A 480 28.54 -19.21 5.47
C ASP A 480 27.04 -19.50 5.38
N ILE A 481 26.22 -18.69 6.07
CA ILE A 481 24.76 -18.77 5.96
C ILE A 481 24.28 -18.60 4.51
N VAL A 482 24.79 -17.60 3.78
CA VAL A 482 24.48 -17.38 2.37
C VAL A 482 24.82 -18.60 1.51
N SER A 483 26.03 -19.16 1.71
CA SER A 483 26.50 -20.33 0.96
C SER A 483 25.61 -21.55 1.21
N ARG A 484 25.40 -21.90 2.49
CA ARG A 484 24.57 -23.05 2.89
C ARG A 484 23.14 -22.95 2.39
N TRP A 485 22.55 -21.74 2.49
CA TRP A 485 21.18 -21.54 1.99
C TRP A 485 21.11 -21.75 0.49
N ARG A 486 22.06 -21.20 -0.29
CA ARG A 486 22.10 -21.37 -1.77
C ARG A 486 22.34 -22.82 -2.17
N ASP A 487 23.14 -23.57 -1.41
CA ASP A 487 23.39 -24.98 -1.66
C ASP A 487 22.19 -25.87 -1.32
N ALA A 488 21.42 -25.50 -0.30
CA ALA A 488 20.15 -26.14 0.05
C ALA A 488 19.02 -25.81 -0.96
N ASN A 489 19.08 -24.65 -1.65
CA ASN A 489 18.04 -24.12 -2.52
C ASN A 489 18.54 -23.92 -3.97
N LYS A 490 19.13 -24.98 -4.54
CA LYS A 490 19.76 -24.92 -5.88
C LYS A 490 18.81 -24.51 -6.98
N ARG A 491 17.57 -25.00 -6.96
CA ARG A 491 16.58 -24.69 -7.99
C ARG A 491 16.09 -23.24 -7.92
N ILE A 492 15.97 -22.68 -6.72
CA ILE A 492 15.65 -21.25 -6.54
C ILE A 492 16.82 -20.41 -7.07
N ARG A 493 18.06 -20.74 -6.71
CA ARG A 493 19.25 -20.08 -7.25
C ARG A 493 19.30 -20.13 -8.78
N ASP A 494 19.08 -21.30 -9.38
CA ASP A 494 19.10 -21.50 -10.82
C ASP A 494 17.95 -20.73 -11.52
N LEU A 495 16.81 -20.56 -10.86
CA LEU A 495 15.69 -19.76 -11.35
C LEU A 495 16.09 -18.30 -11.57
N TRP A 496 16.85 -17.68 -10.66
CA TRP A 496 17.31 -16.29 -10.82
C TRP A 496 18.11 -16.11 -12.11
N TYR A 497 19.06 -17.01 -12.37
CA TYR A 497 19.93 -16.95 -13.56
C TYR A 497 19.17 -17.29 -14.84
N LYS A 498 18.23 -18.23 -14.79
CA LYS A 498 17.37 -18.54 -15.96
C LYS A 498 16.49 -17.37 -16.35
N VAL A 499 15.89 -16.69 -15.37
CA VAL A 499 15.05 -15.50 -15.61
C VAL A 499 15.89 -14.34 -16.14
N ASP A 500 17.09 -14.13 -15.59
CA ASP A 500 18.04 -13.11 -16.07
C ASP A 500 18.43 -13.35 -17.53
N ALA A 501 18.87 -14.55 -17.84
CA ALA A 501 19.27 -14.95 -19.19
C ALA A 501 18.11 -14.85 -20.19
N ALA A 502 16.89 -15.26 -19.78
CA ALA A 502 15.69 -15.14 -20.62
C ALA A 502 15.35 -13.67 -20.89
N ALA A 503 15.45 -12.78 -19.88
CA ALA A 503 15.21 -11.37 -20.04
C ALA A 503 16.23 -10.72 -21.00
N VAL A 504 17.53 -11.02 -20.85
CA VAL A 504 18.57 -10.58 -21.79
C VAL A 504 18.27 -11.08 -23.21
N GLN A 505 17.91 -12.36 -23.35
CA GLN A 505 17.62 -12.97 -24.65
C GLN A 505 16.45 -12.27 -25.36
N VAL A 506 15.30 -12.08 -24.67
CA VAL A 506 14.13 -11.47 -25.32
C VAL A 506 14.36 -9.99 -25.67
N ILE A 507 15.11 -9.25 -24.85
CA ILE A 507 15.43 -7.85 -25.14
C ILE A 507 16.39 -7.73 -26.34
N THR A 508 17.35 -8.65 -26.49
CA THR A 508 18.38 -8.57 -27.55
C THR A 508 17.95 -9.22 -28.84
N GLN A 509 17.16 -10.29 -28.78
CA GLN A 509 16.81 -11.13 -29.94
C GLN A 509 15.32 -11.04 -30.31
N GLY A 510 14.49 -10.46 -29.43
CA GLY A 510 13.03 -10.49 -29.58
C GLY A 510 12.43 -11.86 -29.26
N GLY A 511 11.13 -12.00 -29.53
CA GLY A 511 10.39 -13.24 -29.32
C GLY A 511 9.98 -13.48 -27.88
N SER A 512 9.80 -14.75 -27.50
CA SER A 512 9.38 -15.16 -26.17
C SER A 512 10.17 -16.34 -25.64
N VAL A 513 10.37 -16.40 -24.32
CA VAL A 513 11.08 -17.48 -23.62
C VAL A 513 10.29 -17.89 -22.40
N GLY A 514 9.95 -19.19 -22.29
CA GLY A 514 9.33 -19.79 -21.11
C GLY A 514 10.38 -20.15 -20.06
N VAL A 515 10.14 -19.76 -18.82
CA VAL A 515 10.95 -20.19 -17.66
C VAL A 515 9.99 -20.67 -16.59
N SER A 516 9.98 -21.97 -16.32
CA SER A 516 8.99 -22.60 -15.44
C SER A 516 7.55 -22.26 -15.89
N SER A 517 6.74 -21.67 -15.01
CA SER A 517 5.34 -21.30 -15.29
C SER A 517 5.17 -19.82 -15.71
N ILE A 518 6.26 -19.11 -16.02
CA ILE A 518 6.23 -17.74 -16.52
C ILE A 518 6.78 -17.64 -17.94
N ILE A 519 6.31 -16.65 -18.70
CA ILE A 519 6.77 -16.40 -20.09
C ILE A 519 7.26 -14.96 -20.16
N LEU A 520 8.54 -14.79 -20.52
CA LEU A 520 9.12 -13.50 -20.84
C LEU A 520 8.97 -13.24 -22.34
N ALA A 521 8.63 -12.01 -22.73
CA ALA A 521 8.53 -11.63 -24.13
C ALA A 521 8.96 -10.16 -24.33
N HIS A 522 9.40 -9.84 -25.55
CA HIS A 522 9.60 -8.45 -25.98
C HIS A 522 8.45 -8.07 -26.93
N GLU A 523 7.58 -7.22 -26.45
CA GLU A 523 6.39 -6.72 -27.18
C GLU A 523 6.70 -5.31 -27.69
N TRP A 524 6.97 -5.21 -28.98
CA TRP A 524 7.30 -3.94 -29.63
C TRP A 524 6.35 -3.65 -30.79
N ASP A 525 5.77 -2.46 -30.81
CA ASP A 525 4.94 -1.96 -31.90
C ASP A 525 5.26 -0.50 -32.20
N ALA A 526 5.97 -0.28 -33.30
CA ALA A 526 6.37 1.08 -33.74
C ALA A 526 5.16 1.95 -34.10
N THR A 527 4.04 1.36 -34.57
CA THR A 527 2.87 2.11 -35.01
C THR A 527 2.10 2.67 -33.82
N GLN A 528 2.14 2.00 -32.68
CA GLN A 528 1.51 2.40 -31.44
C GLN A 528 2.50 3.04 -30.45
N GLY A 529 3.80 3.00 -30.77
CA GLY A 529 4.86 3.53 -29.92
C GLY A 529 5.06 2.72 -28.64
N THR A 530 4.74 1.42 -28.67
CA THR A 530 4.91 0.51 -27.53
C THR A 530 6.24 -0.22 -27.61
N ASP A 531 6.92 -0.36 -26.48
CA ASP A 531 8.18 -1.08 -26.32
C ASP A 531 8.25 -1.61 -24.89
N TYR A 532 7.93 -2.90 -24.71
CA TYR A 532 7.86 -3.53 -23.41
C TYR A 532 8.60 -4.86 -23.38
N MET A 533 9.42 -5.09 -22.35
CA MET A 533 9.62 -6.45 -21.89
C MET A 533 8.45 -6.80 -21.00
N THR A 534 7.78 -7.93 -21.27
CA THR A 534 6.67 -8.42 -20.46
C THR A 534 7.02 -9.74 -19.79
N ILE A 535 6.40 -9.98 -18.63
CA ILE A 535 6.41 -11.30 -17.98
C ILE A 535 4.97 -11.72 -17.78
N THR A 536 4.52 -12.71 -18.53
CA THR A 536 3.19 -13.31 -18.36
C THR A 536 3.25 -14.29 -17.18
N LEU A 537 2.40 -14.06 -16.19
CA LEU A 537 2.24 -14.89 -15.00
C LEU A 537 1.33 -16.09 -15.28
N PRO A 538 1.33 -17.13 -14.44
CA PRO A 538 0.44 -18.29 -14.59
C PRO A 538 -1.05 -17.93 -14.61
N SER A 539 -1.46 -16.87 -13.91
CA SER A 539 -2.84 -16.32 -13.92
C SER A 539 -3.25 -15.72 -15.28
N GLY A 540 -2.31 -15.52 -16.21
CA GLY A 540 -2.51 -14.79 -17.46
C GLY A 540 -2.27 -13.29 -17.36
N ARG A 541 -2.09 -12.75 -16.15
CA ARG A 541 -1.73 -11.35 -15.93
C ARG A 541 -0.29 -11.07 -16.36
N LYS A 542 -0.02 -9.89 -16.92
CA LYS A 542 1.32 -9.48 -17.34
C LYS A 542 1.94 -8.45 -16.39
N LEU A 543 3.26 -8.52 -16.23
CA LEU A 543 4.10 -7.46 -15.68
C LEU A 543 4.80 -6.74 -16.84
N PHE A 544 4.82 -5.41 -16.80
CA PHE A 544 5.35 -4.58 -17.88
C PHE A 544 6.60 -3.82 -17.43
N TYR A 545 7.64 -3.87 -18.28
CA TYR A 545 8.90 -3.16 -18.11
C TYR A 545 9.11 -2.28 -19.35
N ASN A 546 8.83 -0.98 -19.22
CA ASN A 546 8.79 -0.01 -20.32
C ASN A 546 10.20 0.29 -20.89
N ALA A 547 10.31 0.35 -22.21
CA ALA A 547 11.53 0.69 -22.93
C ALA A 547 12.77 -0.07 -22.39
N PRO A 548 12.76 -1.42 -22.43
CA PRO A 548 13.83 -2.24 -21.89
C PRO A 548 15.12 -2.06 -22.67
N GLN A 549 16.27 -2.09 -21.99
CA GLN A 549 17.59 -1.96 -22.61
C GLN A 549 18.62 -2.83 -21.90
N ILE A 550 19.58 -3.33 -22.66
CA ILE A 550 20.77 -3.97 -22.10
C ILE A 550 21.91 -2.95 -22.06
N GLY A 551 22.44 -2.73 -20.87
CA GLY A 551 23.63 -1.95 -20.59
C GLY A 551 24.75 -2.80 -20.02
N VAL A 552 25.71 -2.16 -19.37
CA VAL A 552 26.79 -2.81 -18.64
C VAL A 552 26.78 -2.28 -17.22
N ASN A 553 26.80 -3.17 -16.23
CA ASN A 553 26.84 -2.79 -14.84
C ASN A 553 28.28 -2.38 -14.39
N GLN A 554 28.39 -1.92 -13.17
CA GLN A 554 29.69 -1.48 -12.59
C GLN A 554 30.78 -2.58 -12.54
N TRP A 555 30.40 -3.85 -12.75
CA TRP A 555 31.33 -5.00 -12.78
C TRP A 555 31.62 -5.50 -14.19
N GLY A 556 31.17 -4.79 -15.25
CA GLY A 556 31.40 -5.16 -16.64
C GLY A 556 30.47 -6.25 -17.21
N ASN A 557 29.44 -6.68 -16.46
CA ASN A 557 28.46 -7.67 -16.91
C ASN A 557 27.24 -7.02 -17.57
N PRO A 558 26.53 -7.72 -18.48
CA PRO A 558 25.24 -7.25 -19.00
C PRO A 558 24.27 -6.87 -17.85
N SER A 559 23.62 -5.73 -17.98
CA SER A 559 22.66 -5.21 -16.99
C SER A 559 21.36 -4.85 -17.69
N ILE A 560 20.26 -5.33 -17.16
CA ILE A 560 18.90 -5.03 -17.65
C ILE A 560 18.45 -3.71 -17.03
N SER A 561 17.93 -2.82 -17.86
CA SER A 561 17.32 -1.57 -17.38
C SER A 561 16.02 -1.28 -18.13
N TYR A 562 15.13 -0.51 -17.50
CA TYR A 562 13.83 -0.12 -18.06
C TYR A 562 13.39 1.25 -17.52
N MET A 563 12.43 1.89 -18.19
CA MET A 563 11.83 3.12 -17.69
C MET A 563 10.77 2.82 -16.65
N GLY A 564 10.84 3.46 -15.49
CA GLY A 564 9.91 3.22 -14.40
C GLY A 564 9.93 4.29 -13.32
N MET A 565 8.98 4.20 -12.39
CA MET A 565 8.93 5.08 -11.21
C MET A 565 9.97 4.64 -10.17
N ASP A 566 10.94 5.47 -9.88
CA ASP A 566 11.88 5.23 -8.80
C ASP A 566 11.19 5.36 -7.43
N GLN A 567 11.34 4.35 -6.58
CA GLN A 567 10.61 4.26 -5.30
C GLN A 567 11.07 5.30 -4.27
N THR A 568 12.32 5.73 -4.36
CA THR A 568 12.91 6.70 -3.43
C THR A 568 12.64 8.13 -3.88
N THR A 569 12.99 8.46 -5.12
CA THR A 569 12.90 9.84 -5.65
C THR A 569 11.50 10.17 -6.19
N LYS A 570 10.65 9.18 -6.40
CA LYS A 570 9.31 9.30 -7.02
C LYS A 570 9.36 9.97 -8.41
N LYS A 571 10.45 9.76 -9.15
CA LYS A 571 10.64 10.27 -10.51
C LYS A 571 10.58 9.12 -11.51
N TRP A 572 10.02 9.40 -12.68
CA TRP A 572 10.07 8.52 -13.85
C TRP A 572 11.48 8.60 -14.44
N LYS A 573 12.20 7.47 -14.40
CA LYS A 573 13.59 7.39 -14.88
C LYS A 573 13.97 5.97 -15.25
N ARG A 574 15.14 5.79 -15.80
CA ARG A 574 15.74 4.49 -16.06
C ARG A 574 16.14 3.82 -14.73
N ILE A 575 15.77 2.56 -14.59
CA ILE A 575 15.98 1.73 -13.40
C ILE A 575 16.66 0.44 -13.82
N GLU A 576 17.72 0.06 -13.12
CA GLU A 576 18.37 -1.23 -13.31
C GLU A 576 17.60 -2.35 -12.60
N THR A 577 17.66 -3.55 -13.17
CA THR A 577 17.10 -4.77 -12.60
C THR A 577 17.98 -5.97 -12.92
N TYR A 578 17.68 -7.11 -12.30
CA TYR A 578 18.43 -8.35 -12.45
C TYR A 578 17.50 -9.54 -12.14
N GLY A 579 17.94 -10.77 -12.46
CA GLY A 579 17.11 -11.96 -12.36
C GLY A 579 16.44 -12.16 -11.00
N GLY A 580 17.18 -12.01 -9.90
CA GLY A 580 16.60 -12.10 -8.54
C GLY A 580 15.48 -11.10 -8.29
N LYS A 581 15.62 -9.86 -8.80
CA LYS A 581 14.58 -8.82 -8.65
C LYS A 581 13.37 -9.08 -9.55
N LEU A 582 13.57 -9.64 -10.73
CA LEU A 582 12.49 -10.08 -11.61
C LEU A 582 11.71 -11.24 -10.98
N VAL A 583 12.41 -12.22 -10.37
CA VAL A 583 11.79 -13.33 -9.63
C VAL A 583 11.01 -12.82 -8.43
N GLU A 584 11.54 -11.86 -7.65
CA GLU A 584 10.81 -11.21 -6.55
C GLU A 584 9.48 -10.60 -7.06
N ASN A 585 9.54 -9.85 -8.17
CA ASN A 585 8.33 -9.25 -8.74
C ASN A 585 7.31 -10.32 -9.16
N CYS A 586 7.75 -11.42 -9.79
CA CYS A 586 6.88 -12.53 -10.17
C CYS A 586 6.24 -13.20 -8.95
N VAL A 587 7.04 -13.53 -7.93
CA VAL A 587 6.56 -14.19 -6.70
C VAL A 587 5.53 -13.33 -5.98
N GLN A 588 5.82 -12.05 -5.81
CA GLN A 588 4.90 -11.10 -5.18
C GLN A 588 3.62 -10.92 -6.00
N ALA A 589 3.73 -10.92 -7.32
CA ALA A 589 2.59 -10.80 -8.21
C ALA A 589 1.70 -12.05 -8.20
N ILE A 590 2.29 -13.24 -8.20
CA ILE A 590 1.55 -14.51 -8.10
C ILE A 590 0.86 -14.61 -6.72
N ALA A 591 1.55 -14.24 -5.63
CA ALA A 591 0.95 -14.19 -4.29
C ALA A 591 -0.25 -13.23 -4.24
N ARG A 592 -0.13 -12.08 -4.90
CA ARG A 592 -1.24 -11.12 -5.05
C ARG A 592 -2.41 -11.72 -5.84
N ASP A 593 -2.14 -12.49 -6.89
CA ASP A 593 -3.20 -13.13 -7.69
C ASP A 593 -3.91 -14.24 -6.89
N CYS A 594 -3.19 -14.97 -6.02
CA CYS A 594 -3.81 -15.88 -5.05
C CYS A 594 -4.76 -15.15 -4.11
N LEU A 595 -4.35 -13.99 -3.57
CA LEU A 595 -5.21 -13.19 -2.70
C LEU A 595 -6.45 -12.67 -3.43
N ALA A 596 -6.28 -12.16 -4.66
CA ALA A 596 -7.40 -11.66 -5.46
C ALA A 596 -8.45 -12.75 -5.71
N GLN A 597 -8.01 -13.95 -6.07
CA GLN A 597 -8.91 -15.08 -6.26
C GLN A 597 -9.58 -15.53 -4.94
N ALA A 598 -8.84 -15.51 -3.84
CA ALA A 598 -9.43 -15.80 -2.52
C ALA A 598 -10.51 -14.78 -2.15
N ILE A 599 -10.29 -13.49 -2.39
CA ILE A 599 -11.28 -12.42 -2.17
C ILE A 599 -12.54 -12.68 -3.02
N GLU A 600 -12.41 -13.01 -4.30
CA GLU A 600 -13.57 -13.34 -5.15
C GLU A 600 -14.37 -14.53 -4.62
N HIS A 601 -13.67 -15.59 -4.16
CA HIS A 601 -14.33 -16.75 -3.59
C HIS A 601 -15.04 -16.45 -2.25
N LEU A 602 -14.43 -15.61 -1.40
CA LEU A 602 -15.01 -15.16 -0.14
C LEU A 602 -16.27 -14.31 -0.39
N GLU A 603 -16.20 -13.34 -1.31
CA GLU A 603 -17.35 -12.53 -1.70
C GLU A 603 -18.49 -13.40 -2.26
N ALA A 604 -18.17 -14.33 -3.14
CA ALA A 604 -19.16 -15.27 -3.69
C ALA A 604 -19.77 -16.19 -2.63
N ALA A 605 -19.04 -16.50 -1.56
CA ALA A 605 -19.53 -17.29 -0.43
C ALA A 605 -20.33 -16.46 0.60
N GLY A 606 -20.54 -15.16 0.35
CA GLY A 606 -21.26 -14.26 1.27
C GLY A 606 -20.43 -13.86 2.50
N LEU A 607 -19.10 -13.90 2.38
CA LEU A 607 -18.15 -13.47 3.40
C LEU A 607 -17.56 -12.11 3.00
N PRO A 608 -18.19 -10.97 3.35
CA PRO A 608 -17.86 -9.66 2.83
C PRO A 608 -16.52 -9.15 3.39
N VAL A 609 -15.53 -9.02 2.53
CA VAL A 609 -14.23 -8.43 2.86
C VAL A 609 -14.41 -6.91 3.03
N ILE A 610 -13.85 -6.35 4.10
CA ILE A 610 -13.91 -4.91 4.40
C ILE A 610 -12.58 -4.19 4.19
N PHE A 611 -11.49 -4.87 4.30
CA PHE A 611 -10.14 -4.49 3.87
C PHE A 611 -9.24 -5.72 3.89
N HIS A 612 -8.04 -5.58 3.35
CA HIS A 612 -7.02 -6.63 3.35
C HIS A 612 -5.62 -6.00 3.44
N ILE A 613 -4.64 -6.79 3.89
CA ILE A 613 -3.26 -6.34 4.11
C ILE A 613 -2.31 -7.41 3.56
N HIS A 614 -1.55 -7.09 2.50
CA HIS A 614 -0.61 -8.00 1.85
C HIS A 614 -1.21 -9.33 1.41
N ASP A 615 -1.30 -10.29 2.31
CA ASP A 615 -1.77 -11.67 2.17
C ASP A 615 -2.88 -12.05 3.17
N GLU A 616 -3.36 -11.07 3.93
CA GLU A 616 -4.37 -11.16 4.99
C GLU A 616 -5.70 -10.52 4.52
N VAL A 617 -6.83 -11.13 4.84
CA VAL A 617 -8.18 -10.59 4.62
C VAL A 617 -8.90 -10.37 5.93
N VAL A 618 -9.69 -9.30 6.00
CA VAL A 618 -10.55 -9.01 7.15
C VAL A 618 -12.00 -8.91 6.69
N ILE A 619 -12.87 -9.72 7.30
CA ILE A 619 -14.29 -9.85 7.00
C ILE A 619 -15.08 -9.30 8.18
N ASP A 620 -16.18 -8.58 7.94
CA ASP A 620 -17.10 -8.05 8.98
C ASP A 620 -18.50 -8.61 8.73
N ILE A 621 -18.92 -9.59 9.53
CA ILE A 621 -20.16 -10.35 9.28
C ILE A 621 -20.91 -10.67 10.56
N ARG A 622 -22.24 -10.80 10.47
CA ARG A 622 -23.05 -11.37 11.56
C ARG A 622 -22.70 -12.84 11.76
N PRO A 623 -22.51 -13.29 13.00
CA PRO A 623 -22.27 -14.69 13.27
C PRO A 623 -23.43 -15.57 12.73
N PHE A 624 -23.09 -16.60 11.97
CA PHE A 624 -24.03 -17.60 11.43
C PHE A 624 -23.72 -19.02 11.92
N ALA A 625 -22.61 -19.21 12.63
CA ALA A 625 -22.12 -20.42 13.25
C ALA A 625 -21.27 -20.06 14.48
N ASP A 626 -20.69 -21.04 15.15
CA ASP A 626 -19.65 -20.77 16.13
C ASP A 626 -18.36 -20.20 15.47
N ASN A 627 -17.48 -19.61 16.26
CA ASN A 627 -16.26 -18.96 15.78
C ASN A 627 -15.33 -19.92 15.05
N GLU A 628 -15.24 -21.18 15.49
CA GLU A 628 -14.37 -22.20 14.89
C GLU A 628 -14.86 -22.60 13.49
N ALA A 629 -16.16 -22.83 13.34
CA ALA A 629 -16.75 -23.17 12.05
C ALA A 629 -16.65 -22.02 11.03
N MET A 630 -16.83 -20.77 11.49
CA MET A 630 -16.70 -19.60 10.64
C MET A 630 -15.27 -19.41 10.15
N LEU A 631 -14.29 -19.54 11.04
CA LEU A 631 -12.88 -19.47 10.71
C LEU A 631 -12.48 -20.62 9.77
N ALA A 632 -12.86 -21.86 10.09
CA ALA A 632 -12.55 -23.03 9.28
C ALA A 632 -13.06 -22.87 7.83
N LYS A 633 -14.28 -22.33 7.64
CA LYS A 633 -14.84 -22.05 6.31
C LYS A 633 -14.01 -21.00 5.57
N THR A 634 -13.58 -19.94 6.25
CA THR A 634 -12.75 -18.87 5.64
C THR A 634 -11.38 -19.40 5.24
N VAL A 635 -10.71 -20.12 6.13
CA VAL A 635 -9.41 -20.75 5.90
C VAL A 635 -9.49 -21.79 4.77
N GLU A 636 -10.54 -22.61 4.74
CA GLU A 636 -10.78 -23.57 3.65
C GLU A 636 -10.87 -22.88 2.31
N ILE A 637 -11.65 -21.78 2.20
CA ILE A 637 -11.79 -21.02 0.95
C ILE A 637 -10.46 -20.42 0.52
N MET A 638 -9.69 -19.81 1.41
CA MET A 638 -8.38 -19.24 1.10
C MET A 638 -7.35 -20.31 0.71
N SER A 639 -7.44 -21.51 1.29
CA SER A 639 -6.50 -22.60 1.03
C SER A 639 -6.82 -23.43 -0.20
N ARG A 640 -7.90 -23.12 -0.95
CA ARG A 640 -8.28 -23.84 -2.16
C ARG A 640 -7.19 -23.77 -3.22
N PRO A 641 -6.91 -24.90 -3.90
CA PRO A 641 -6.03 -24.88 -5.06
C PRO A 641 -6.52 -23.90 -6.12
N VAL A 642 -5.60 -23.12 -6.69
CA VAL A 642 -5.91 -22.20 -7.80
C VAL A 642 -5.69 -22.93 -9.13
N PRO A 643 -6.64 -22.89 -10.07
CA PRO A 643 -6.57 -23.68 -11.32
C PRO A 643 -5.34 -23.35 -12.18
N TRP A 644 -4.90 -22.10 -12.17
CA TRP A 644 -3.76 -21.63 -12.96
C TRP A 644 -2.38 -21.91 -12.31
N ALA A 645 -2.33 -22.41 -11.07
CA ALA A 645 -1.08 -22.83 -10.41
C ALA A 645 -1.22 -24.25 -9.82
N PRO A 646 -1.36 -25.30 -10.67
CA PRO A 646 -1.51 -26.67 -10.20
C PRO A 646 -0.30 -27.09 -9.37
N GLY A 647 -0.55 -27.68 -8.21
CA GLY A 647 0.48 -28.14 -7.29
C GLY A 647 1.08 -27.07 -6.37
N LEU A 648 0.66 -25.80 -6.45
CA LEU A 648 0.99 -24.79 -5.46
C LEU A 648 0.25 -25.09 -4.14
N PRO A 649 0.98 -25.43 -3.04
CA PRO A 649 0.34 -25.74 -1.77
C PRO A 649 -0.04 -24.44 -1.05
N LEU A 650 -1.30 -24.03 -1.11
CA LEU A 650 -1.82 -22.92 -0.31
C LEU A 650 -2.15 -23.37 1.11
N GLY A 651 -2.12 -22.43 2.04
CA GLY A 651 -2.53 -22.63 3.42
C GLY A 651 -2.73 -21.29 4.09
N ALA A 652 -3.75 -21.19 4.93
CA ALA A 652 -4.08 -19.99 5.69
C ALA A 652 -4.36 -20.36 7.15
N ASP A 653 -4.27 -19.35 8.01
CA ASP A 653 -4.64 -19.42 9.44
C ASP A 653 -5.28 -18.09 9.82
N GLY A 654 -5.91 -18.02 10.98
CA GLY A 654 -6.56 -16.78 11.37
C GLY A 654 -7.27 -16.85 12.72
N TRP A 655 -8.17 -15.88 12.97
CA TRP A 655 -8.92 -15.76 14.21
C TRP A 655 -10.28 -15.07 14.01
N VAL A 656 -11.17 -15.18 14.99
CA VAL A 656 -12.44 -14.47 15.04
C VAL A 656 -12.50 -13.62 16.30
N GLY A 657 -12.93 -12.36 16.20
CA GLY A 657 -12.97 -11.44 17.33
C GLY A 657 -13.81 -10.18 17.09
N LYS A 658 -13.77 -9.27 18.06
CA LYS A 658 -14.54 -8.02 18.01
C LYS A 658 -13.75 -6.83 17.48
N PHE A 659 -12.46 -6.92 17.48
CA PHE A 659 -11.53 -5.86 16.99
C PHE A 659 -10.34 -6.50 16.30
N PHE A 660 -9.73 -5.74 15.39
CA PHE A 660 -8.58 -6.19 14.62
C PHE A 660 -7.31 -6.23 15.48
N LYS A 661 -6.55 -7.31 15.39
CA LYS A 661 -5.26 -7.51 16.08
C LYS A 661 -4.32 -8.32 15.20
N LYS A 662 -3.03 -8.24 15.47
CA LYS A 662 -2.01 -9.12 14.86
C LYS A 662 -0.92 -9.37 15.89
N ASP A 663 -0.73 -10.63 16.22
CA ASP A 663 0.26 -11.11 17.20
C ASP A 663 1.70 -11.04 16.66
#